data_298a1f652189f4e06c7a112104786df6
#
_entry.id   298a1f652189f4e06c7a112104786df6
#
_cell.length_a   1.000
_cell.length_b   1.000
_cell.length_c   1.000
_cell.angle_alpha   90.00
_cell.angle_beta   90.00
_cell.angle_gamma   90.00
#
_symmetry.space_group_name_H-M   'P 1'
#
loop_
_entity.id
_entity.type
_entity.pdbx_description
1 polymer ?
#
loop_
_entity_poly.entity_id
_entity_poly.type
_entity_poly.pdbx_seq_one_letter_code
_entity_poly.pdbx_strand_id
1 'polypeptide(L)'
;MILSRVNGAILRSAILLSALIASAVAQNATSDVPTASIQNPDGRSAAISSSHSAKTNAPDDRYALQPGEDPENRLLSPFVKHIVSDQKEFWTSPARIRTKDLKWILPGAGVVAAFIASDSWWAKQVNPAHEQTSLHISDYGAYSMIGLGGASFLFGEVTHNDHLRETGLLAGEAAINSTGVAYAFKEITQRPRPLQDNGNGDFFKGGASFPSEHSAIAWSIASVWAHEYPGWLSQTAAYGLASAVTVTRVTAKQHFPTDVIVGSALGWYFGHQVYRAHHDPELGGTAWGNFFDEKPEQSPRNPNYMASPYVALDSWIYPSLERLIALGYMRSNMLGMRPWTRMQCARMVEETGDRLQNDDEAGEAGKIYRTLSDEFATEITRLDGARNVGARLDSVYTRFTGISGTPLRDGYDFGQTIINDYGRPYWTGVNNVTGITADAEVGPVAFSFQGEYQHAPAMPSDPPQVLAAIAAANLTPPLPNGTPTVNQFQLLNSAVLLNINNVQFSFGEESQWLGPGESGSLLMSNNAAPFPAFKIDDVAPHNIPGLSKILGPVRTEFFIGQLSGQHWEFCTVPTCQSFPGYPGVVGPNVSPQPFIHGEKISFQPTPNLEFGMGITAMFGGPGLPVTFGNFFSTYYVHTPNLAKNPGKRISAADFTYRIPGLRDWLTFYLDSLVVDEISPIGSTRANVNPGIYMPKIPKIPKLELRAEGINESRTKEFVPGFVYYDGDRYRSGYINDSFLMGTPFGRASRGGQGWLTYWFSPRNKVQGGYRLQTVSPSFIEGGRLVDYFVQSEAMLGHSVSFSGLFQYEQWRFPVFSSSRQSNVTASVQLTFYPHWQARK
;
A
#
# COMPACT_ATOMS: atom_id res chain seq x y z
N MET A 1 -14.24 12.29 15.04
CA MET A 1 -12.79 12.27 14.94
C MET A 1 -12.28 11.33 13.84
N ILE A 2 -12.92 10.20 13.56
CA ILE A 2 -12.54 9.26 12.48
C ILE A 2 -12.86 9.83 11.07
N LEU A 3 -13.96 10.55 10.89
CA LEU A 3 -14.39 11.11 9.59
C LEU A 3 -13.56 12.33 9.11
N SER A 4 -12.85 13.05 10.00
CA SER A 4 -11.99 14.18 9.57
C SER A 4 -10.65 13.74 8.97
N ARG A 5 -10.19 12.53 9.26
CA ARG A 5 -8.96 11.95 8.66
C ARG A 5 -9.18 11.38 7.26
N VAL A 6 -10.38 10.89 6.98
CA VAL A 6 -10.74 10.29 5.68
C VAL A 6 -10.82 11.34 4.56
N ASN A 7 -11.32 12.54 4.84
CA ASN A 7 -11.51 13.58 3.82
C ASN A 7 -10.20 14.16 3.25
N GLY A 8 -9.12 14.23 4.04
CA GLY A 8 -7.82 14.71 3.56
C GLY A 8 -7.08 13.70 2.65
N ALA A 9 -7.27 12.41 2.88
CA ALA A 9 -6.63 11.36 2.10
C ALA A 9 -7.32 11.16 0.73
N ILE A 10 -8.65 11.20 0.69
CA ILE A 10 -9.44 11.05 -0.56
C ILE A 10 -9.14 12.18 -1.55
N LEU A 11 -8.95 13.41 -1.05
CA LEU A 11 -8.64 14.58 -1.88
C LEU A 11 -7.29 14.46 -2.60
N ARG A 12 -6.28 13.95 -1.91
CA ARG A 12 -4.93 13.79 -2.46
C ARG A 12 -4.82 12.61 -3.42
N SER A 13 -5.58 11.53 -3.18
CA SER A 13 -5.63 10.37 -4.05
C SER A 13 -6.31 10.65 -5.40
N ALA A 14 -7.32 11.51 -5.45
CA ALA A 14 -8.02 11.86 -6.69
C ALA A 14 -7.14 12.68 -7.66
N ILE A 15 -6.28 13.55 -7.14
CA ILE A 15 -5.38 14.39 -7.98
C ILE A 15 -4.21 13.55 -8.52
N LEU A 16 -3.68 12.61 -7.74
CA LEU A 16 -2.63 11.68 -8.20
C LEU A 16 -3.15 10.64 -9.20
N LEU A 17 -4.39 10.19 -9.03
CA LEU A 17 -5.03 9.24 -9.92
C LEU A 17 -5.28 9.85 -11.32
N SER A 18 -5.63 11.14 -11.40
CA SER A 18 -5.84 11.83 -12.68
C SER A 18 -4.53 12.03 -13.47
N ALA A 19 -3.40 12.26 -12.79
CA ALA A 19 -2.09 12.37 -13.43
C ALA A 19 -1.54 11.01 -13.93
N LEU A 20 -1.84 9.91 -13.20
CA LEU A 20 -1.44 8.55 -13.57
C LEU A 20 -2.28 7.99 -14.73
N ILE A 21 -3.55 8.34 -14.83
CA ILE A 21 -4.41 7.92 -15.95
C ILE A 21 -3.94 8.52 -17.27
N ALA A 22 -3.48 9.77 -17.27
CA ALA A 22 -2.93 10.43 -18.46
C ALA A 22 -1.65 9.74 -18.97
N SER A 23 -0.81 9.21 -18.08
CA SER A 23 0.41 8.47 -18.47
C SER A 23 0.14 7.02 -18.89
N ALA A 24 -0.85 6.33 -18.32
CA ALA A 24 -1.21 4.97 -18.72
C ALA A 24 -1.88 4.91 -20.11
N VAL A 25 -2.64 5.95 -20.48
CA VAL A 25 -3.24 6.07 -21.82
C VAL A 25 -2.16 6.31 -22.90
N ALA A 26 -1.09 7.05 -22.55
CA ALA A 26 0.01 7.33 -23.48
C ALA A 26 0.91 6.11 -23.76
N GLN A 27 0.96 5.11 -22.88
CA GLN A 27 1.80 3.91 -23.08
C GLN A 27 1.13 2.82 -23.92
N ASN A 28 -0.18 2.81 -24.10
CA ASN A 28 -0.87 1.84 -24.95
C ASN A 28 -0.87 2.20 -26.45
N ALA A 29 -0.34 3.36 -26.83
CA ALA A 29 -0.34 3.85 -28.22
C ALA A 29 0.88 3.39 -29.06
N THR A 30 1.78 2.55 -28.54
CA THR A 30 2.95 2.08 -29.29
C THR A 30 3.19 0.58 -29.13
N SER A 31 2.43 -0.22 -29.87
CA SER A 31 2.83 -1.59 -30.19
C SER A 31 2.31 -2.01 -31.55
N ASP A 32 2.88 -1.46 -32.59
CA ASP A 32 2.84 -2.09 -33.92
C ASP A 32 3.89 -3.20 -33.97
N VAL A 33 3.43 -4.44 -34.05
CA VAL A 33 4.25 -5.62 -34.35
C VAL A 33 4.10 -5.92 -35.83
N PRO A 34 5.18 -5.98 -36.62
CA PRO A 34 5.06 -6.34 -38.02
C PRO A 34 4.75 -7.82 -38.21
N THR A 35 3.66 -8.09 -38.90
CA THR A 35 3.25 -9.42 -39.36
C THR A 35 4.24 -9.93 -40.44
N ALA A 36 5.02 -10.92 -40.08
CA ALA A 36 5.80 -11.70 -41.05
C ALA A 36 4.90 -12.78 -41.67
N SER A 37 4.63 -12.64 -42.96
CA SER A 37 3.94 -13.65 -43.77
C SER A 37 4.85 -14.87 -44.00
N ILE A 38 4.42 -16.03 -43.51
CA ILE A 38 5.01 -17.33 -43.92
C ILE A 38 4.03 -17.94 -44.92
N GLN A 39 4.46 -18.01 -46.16
CA GLN A 39 3.80 -18.79 -47.19
C GLN A 39 4.10 -20.28 -46.98
N ASN A 40 3.07 -21.09 -46.92
CA ASN A 40 3.21 -22.55 -47.07
C ASN A 40 2.49 -23.01 -48.32
N PRO A 41 3.16 -23.77 -49.19
CA PRO A 41 2.51 -24.33 -50.38
C PRO A 41 2.06 -25.77 -50.06
N ASP A 42 0.79 -26.04 -50.23
CA ASP A 42 0.30 -27.23 -50.97
C ASP A 42 -1.19 -27.42 -50.70
N GLY A 43 -1.92 -27.42 -51.80
CA GLY A 43 -3.35 -27.55 -51.84
C GLY A 43 -3.86 -28.99 -51.63
N ARG A 44 -5.05 -29.10 -51.03
CA ARG A 44 -6.11 -30.03 -51.45
C ARG A 44 -7.42 -29.61 -50.81
N SER A 45 -8.39 -29.34 -51.65
CA SER A 45 -9.81 -29.14 -51.35
C SER A 45 -10.41 -30.41 -50.76
N ALA A 46 -11.21 -30.23 -49.73
CA ALA A 46 -12.38 -31.07 -49.42
C ALA A 46 -13.43 -30.23 -48.75
N ALA A 47 -14.48 -29.94 -49.47
CA ALA A 47 -15.72 -29.36 -48.97
C ALA A 47 -16.50 -30.43 -48.19
N ILE A 48 -16.80 -30.14 -46.92
CA ILE A 48 -17.92 -30.80 -46.22
C ILE A 48 -18.75 -29.68 -45.55
N SER A 49 -19.89 -29.42 -46.15
CA SER A 49 -20.97 -28.63 -45.59
C SER A 49 -21.68 -29.42 -44.46
N SER A 50 -21.76 -28.86 -43.27
CA SER A 50 -22.89 -29.18 -42.40
C SER A 50 -23.23 -27.94 -41.56
N SER A 51 -24.27 -27.30 -41.99
CA SER A 51 -25.01 -26.27 -41.27
C SER A 51 -25.58 -26.84 -39.95
N HIS A 52 -25.10 -26.37 -38.81
CA HIS A 52 -25.91 -26.32 -37.62
C HIS A 52 -25.79 -24.91 -37.05
N SER A 53 -26.75 -24.09 -37.50
CA SER A 53 -27.00 -22.78 -36.88
C SER A 53 -27.57 -23.00 -35.50
N ALA A 54 -26.72 -22.93 -34.49
CA ALA A 54 -27.17 -22.71 -33.13
C ALA A 54 -27.62 -21.25 -33.06
N LYS A 55 -28.94 -21.03 -33.02
CA LYS A 55 -29.54 -19.75 -32.67
C LYS A 55 -29.15 -19.44 -31.23
N THR A 56 -28.08 -18.68 -31.04
CA THR A 56 -27.87 -17.92 -29.82
C THR A 56 -28.94 -16.82 -29.81
N ASN A 57 -29.89 -16.90 -28.88
CA ASN A 57 -30.79 -15.83 -28.56
C ASN A 57 -29.98 -14.68 -27.89
N ALA A 58 -29.27 -13.89 -28.69
CA ALA A 58 -28.84 -12.56 -28.27
C ALA A 58 -30.14 -11.72 -28.10
N PRO A 59 -30.27 -10.90 -27.06
CA PRO A 59 -31.38 -9.95 -26.96
C PRO A 59 -31.37 -9.08 -28.20
N ASP A 60 -32.51 -9.04 -28.92
CA ASP A 60 -32.70 -8.19 -30.08
C ASP A 60 -32.61 -6.73 -29.63
N ASP A 61 -31.41 -6.18 -29.64
CA ASP A 61 -31.15 -4.78 -29.28
C ASP A 61 -31.39 -3.91 -30.54
N ARG A 62 -32.65 -3.52 -30.71
CA ARG A 62 -33.15 -2.76 -31.86
C ARG A 62 -32.55 -1.36 -32.01
N TYR A 63 -31.73 -0.95 -31.08
CA TYR A 63 -31.11 0.38 -31.01
C TYR A 63 -29.61 0.37 -31.23
N ALA A 64 -28.97 -0.77 -31.20
CA ALA A 64 -27.55 -0.89 -31.49
C ALA A 64 -27.33 -0.91 -33.01
N LEU A 65 -26.33 -0.16 -33.47
CA LEU A 65 -25.89 -0.17 -34.86
C LEU A 65 -25.45 -1.58 -35.26
N GLN A 66 -25.73 -1.96 -36.49
CA GLN A 66 -25.27 -3.23 -37.02
C GLN A 66 -23.81 -3.07 -37.51
N PRO A 67 -22.96 -4.13 -37.39
CA PRO A 67 -21.61 -4.08 -37.95
C PRO A 67 -21.61 -3.66 -39.44
N GLY A 68 -20.79 -2.64 -39.76
CA GLY A 68 -20.71 -2.07 -41.12
C GLY A 68 -21.71 -0.93 -41.40
N GLU A 69 -22.54 -0.52 -40.47
CA GLU A 69 -23.37 0.67 -40.55
C GLU A 69 -22.60 1.89 -40.09
N ASP A 70 -22.51 2.95 -40.90
CA ASP A 70 -21.80 4.19 -40.53
C ASP A 70 -22.57 4.91 -39.41
N PRO A 71 -21.97 5.07 -38.20
CA PRO A 71 -22.61 5.72 -37.06
C PRO A 71 -22.81 7.24 -37.27
N GLU A 72 -22.33 7.82 -38.37
CA GLU A 72 -22.33 9.26 -38.62
C GLU A 72 -21.65 10.08 -37.47
N ASN A 73 -20.70 9.53 -36.74
CA ASN A 73 -19.98 10.16 -35.63
C ASN A 73 -19.05 11.29 -36.12
N ARG A 74 -19.65 12.40 -36.52
CA ARG A 74 -19.02 13.60 -37.11
C ARG A 74 -19.60 14.86 -36.49
N LEU A 75 -18.75 15.87 -36.27
CA LEU A 75 -19.20 17.19 -35.81
C LEU A 75 -20.15 17.86 -36.79
N LEU A 76 -20.85 18.90 -36.32
CA LEU A 76 -21.81 19.72 -37.02
C LEU A 76 -23.17 19.02 -37.20
N SER A 77 -23.65 18.82 -38.43
CA SER A 77 -25.01 18.37 -38.68
C SER A 77 -25.35 16.98 -38.08
N PRO A 78 -24.53 15.94 -38.20
CA PRO A 78 -24.78 14.66 -37.58
C PRO A 78 -24.86 14.76 -36.05
N PHE A 79 -23.91 15.42 -35.40
CA PHE A 79 -23.89 15.64 -33.95
C PHE A 79 -25.18 16.28 -33.42
N VAL A 80 -25.68 17.34 -34.13
CA VAL A 80 -26.93 17.97 -33.71
C VAL A 80 -28.14 17.07 -33.94
N LYS A 81 -28.15 16.26 -35.01
CA LYS A 81 -29.21 15.28 -35.24
C LYS A 81 -29.24 14.23 -34.12
N HIS A 82 -28.08 13.72 -33.69
CA HIS A 82 -27.99 12.77 -32.57
C HIS A 82 -28.56 13.37 -31.28
N ILE A 83 -28.13 14.57 -30.89
CA ILE A 83 -28.71 15.25 -29.73
C ILE A 83 -30.20 15.39 -29.78
N VAL A 84 -30.77 15.83 -30.95
CA VAL A 84 -32.20 15.98 -31.12
C VAL A 84 -32.92 14.63 -31.06
N SER A 85 -32.34 13.59 -31.64
CA SER A 85 -32.88 12.23 -31.58
C SER A 85 -32.95 11.69 -30.17
N ASP A 86 -31.86 11.82 -29.42
CA ASP A 86 -31.73 11.35 -28.03
C ASP A 86 -32.70 12.10 -27.11
N GLN A 87 -32.79 13.41 -27.23
CA GLN A 87 -33.78 14.22 -26.51
C GLN A 87 -35.19 13.79 -26.80
N LYS A 88 -35.52 13.58 -28.09
CA LYS A 88 -36.84 13.08 -28.48
C LYS A 88 -37.11 11.71 -27.84
N GLU A 89 -36.15 10.81 -27.89
CA GLU A 89 -36.32 9.48 -27.30
C GLU A 89 -36.54 9.57 -25.78
N PHE A 90 -35.75 10.37 -25.07
CA PHE A 90 -35.92 10.58 -23.63
C PHE A 90 -37.33 11.10 -23.29
N TRP A 91 -37.76 12.20 -23.92
CA TRP A 91 -39.06 12.82 -23.62
C TRP A 91 -40.27 11.99 -24.05
N THR A 92 -40.10 11.08 -25.00
CA THR A 92 -41.17 10.15 -25.42
C THR A 92 -41.13 8.81 -24.66
N SER A 93 -40.08 8.52 -23.91
CA SER A 93 -39.92 7.25 -23.19
C SER A 93 -41.03 6.95 -22.15
N PRO A 94 -41.62 7.95 -21.44
CA PRO A 94 -42.74 7.67 -20.52
C PRO A 94 -43.94 7.04 -21.18
N ALA A 95 -44.24 7.37 -22.45
CA ALA A 95 -45.35 6.79 -23.19
C ALA A 95 -45.10 5.32 -23.59
N ARG A 96 -43.88 4.83 -23.43
CA ARG A 96 -43.50 3.46 -23.81
C ARG A 96 -43.33 2.53 -22.60
N ILE A 97 -43.56 3.01 -21.38
CA ILE A 97 -43.51 2.23 -20.16
C ILE A 97 -44.53 1.11 -20.18
N ARG A 98 -44.09 -0.13 -19.95
CA ARG A 98 -44.93 -1.32 -19.87
C ARG A 98 -45.09 -1.76 -18.42
N THR A 99 -46.15 -2.53 -18.15
CA THR A 99 -46.41 -3.06 -16.80
C THR A 99 -45.22 -3.87 -16.23
N LYS A 100 -44.45 -4.54 -17.10
CA LYS A 100 -43.23 -5.25 -16.70
C LYS A 100 -42.08 -4.34 -16.19
N ASP A 101 -42.09 -3.09 -16.59
CA ASP A 101 -41.06 -2.11 -16.24
C ASP A 101 -41.32 -1.53 -14.82
N LEU A 102 -42.56 -1.60 -14.36
CA LEU A 102 -42.97 -1.12 -13.04
C LEU A 102 -42.24 -1.84 -11.89
N LYS A 103 -41.79 -3.07 -12.09
CA LYS A 103 -41.01 -3.81 -11.08
C LYS A 103 -39.67 -3.15 -10.76
N TRP A 104 -39.12 -2.31 -11.65
CA TRP A 104 -37.89 -1.53 -11.47
C TRP A 104 -38.16 -0.07 -11.15
N ILE A 105 -39.21 0.50 -11.81
CA ILE A 105 -39.58 1.91 -11.64
C ILE A 105 -40.09 2.18 -10.22
N LEU A 106 -40.96 1.32 -9.67
CA LEU A 106 -41.54 1.52 -8.34
C LEU A 106 -40.47 1.48 -7.20
N PRO A 107 -39.58 0.49 -7.15
CA PRO A 107 -38.49 0.53 -6.16
C PRO A 107 -37.60 1.74 -6.34
N GLY A 108 -37.21 2.10 -7.56
CA GLY A 108 -36.42 3.29 -7.86
C GLY A 108 -37.08 4.58 -7.37
N ALA A 109 -38.35 4.76 -7.66
CA ALA A 109 -39.15 5.88 -7.19
C ALA A 109 -39.25 5.88 -5.65
N GLY A 110 -39.39 4.70 -5.03
CA GLY A 110 -39.38 4.56 -3.58
C GLY A 110 -38.06 5.01 -2.94
N VAL A 111 -36.93 4.67 -3.53
CA VAL A 111 -35.60 5.11 -3.10
C VAL A 111 -35.50 6.64 -3.20
N VAL A 112 -35.85 7.23 -4.32
CA VAL A 112 -35.84 8.69 -4.52
C VAL A 112 -36.73 9.38 -3.49
N ALA A 113 -37.93 8.88 -3.25
CA ALA A 113 -38.85 9.43 -2.26
C ALA A 113 -38.30 9.35 -0.83
N ALA A 114 -37.64 8.25 -0.48
CA ALA A 114 -36.99 8.10 0.83
C ALA A 114 -35.83 9.10 1.03
N PHE A 115 -35.04 9.35 -0.01
CA PHE A 115 -33.98 10.37 0.03
C PHE A 115 -34.57 11.78 0.11
N ILE A 116 -35.64 12.12 -0.63
CA ILE A 116 -36.32 13.41 -0.52
C ILE A 116 -36.78 13.63 0.92
N ALA A 117 -37.35 12.62 1.57
CA ALA A 117 -37.80 12.73 2.96
C ALA A 117 -36.66 12.90 3.96
N SER A 118 -35.45 12.47 3.63
CA SER A 118 -34.26 12.55 4.51
C SER A 118 -33.31 13.70 4.15
N ASP A 119 -33.49 14.38 3.04
CA ASP A 119 -32.59 15.41 2.52
C ASP A 119 -32.28 16.53 3.51
N SER A 120 -33.31 17.04 4.20
CA SER A 120 -33.16 18.09 5.20
C SER A 120 -32.32 17.63 6.39
N TRP A 121 -32.47 16.38 6.81
CA TRP A 121 -31.65 15.81 7.88
C TRP A 121 -30.19 15.72 7.46
N TRP A 122 -29.90 15.18 6.27
CA TRP A 122 -28.54 15.06 5.73
C TRP A 122 -27.87 16.42 5.55
N ALA A 123 -28.58 17.41 4.98
CA ALA A 123 -28.05 18.75 4.76
C ALA A 123 -27.60 19.44 6.05
N LYS A 124 -28.28 19.16 7.17
CA LYS A 124 -27.96 19.70 8.49
C LYS A 124 -26.76 18.99 9.17
N GLN A 125 -26.45 17.75 8.80
CA GLN A 125 -25.29 17.00 9.33
C GLN A 125 -23.97 17.36 8.69
N VAL A 126 -23.99 17.98 7.51
CA VAL A 126 -22.75 18.33 6.76
C VAL A 126 -22.00 19.44 7.48
N ASN A 127 -20.74 19.16 7.87
CA ASN A 127 -19.88 20.14 8.55
C ASN A 127 -19.47 21.28 7.59
N PRO A 128 -19.73 22.54 7.93
CA PRO A 128 -19.38 23.69 7.07
C PRO A 128 -17.86 23.91 6.94
N ALA A 129 -17.03 23.36 7.81
CA ALA A 129 -15.58 23.58 7.80
C ALA A 129 -14.89 23.13 6.50
N HIS A 130 -15.50 22.24 5.72
CA HIS A 130 -14.93 21.69 4.49
C HIS A 130 -15.67 22.13 3.21
N GLU A 131 -16.59 23.05 3.32
CA GLU A 131 -17.47 23.49 2.22
C GLU A 131 -16.68 23.99 1.01
N GLN A 132 -15.75 24.94 1.20
CA GLN A 132 -14.93 25.50 0.13
C GLN A 132 -14.04 24.46 -0.54
N THR A 133 -13.41 23.60 0.23
CA THR A 133 -12.56 22.53 -0.30
C THR A 133 -13.38 21.56 -1.14
N SER A 134 -14.56 21.15 -0.66
CA SER A 134 -15.47 20.28 -1.38
C SER A 134 -16.00 20.92 -2.67
N LEU A 135 -16.27 22.23 -2.65
CA LEU A 135 -16.68 23.00 -3.82
C LEU A 135 -15.59 22.96 -4.91
N HIS A 136 -14.36 23.28 -4.55
CA HIS A 136 -13.24 23.25 -5.51
C HIS A 136 -13.03 21.84 -6.09
N ILE A 137 -13.12 20.78 -5.26
CA ILE A 137 -12.99 19.40 -5.77
C ILE A 137 -14.07 19.07 -6.78
N SER A 138 -15.34 19.41 -6.47
CA SER A 138 -16.43 19.09 -7.37
C SER A 138 -16.34 19.84 -8.70
N ASP A 139 -15.97 21.13 -8.66
CA ASP A 139 -15.88 21.96 -9.84
C ASP A 139 -14.69 21.52 -10.70
N TYR A 140 -13.48 21.36 -10.12
CA TYR A 140 -12.32 20.88 -10.86
C TYR A 140 -12.48 19.43 -11.33
N GLY A 141 -13.16 18.58 -10.56
CA GLY A 141 -13.48 17.22 -10.97
C GLY A 141 -14.39 17.20 -12.20
N ALA A 142 -15.48 17.98 -12.22
CA ALA A 142 -16.37 18.08 -13.36
C ALA A 142 -15.67 18.69 -14.60
N TYR A 143 -14.89 19.75 -14.41
CA TYR A 143 -14.12 20.36 -15.48
C TYR A 143 -13.04 19.43 -16.05
N SER A 144 -12.41 18.63 -15.18
CA SER A 144 -11.44 17.63 -15.63
C SER A 144 -12.08 16.55 -16.49
N MET A 145 -13.30 16.11 -16.15
CA MET A 145 -14.03 15.15 -16.98
C MET A 145 -14.44 15.72 -18.33
N ILE A 146 -14.94 16.95 -18.36
CA ILE A 146 -15.22 17.67 -19.62
C ILE A 146 -13.94 17.82 -20.44
N GLY A 147 -12.85 18.20 -19.79
CA GLY A 147 -11.53 18.35 -20.41
C GLY A 147 -11.01 17.02 -20.99
N LEU A 148 -11.20 15.91 -20.28
CA LEU A 148 -10.83 14.58 -20.75
C LEU A 148 -11.65 14.19 -22.01
N GLY A 149 -12.96 14.42 -22.03
CA GLY A 149 -13.79 14.19 -23.20
C GLY A 149 -13.33 15.00 -24.42
N GLY A 150 -13.10 16.29 -24.23
CA GLY A 150 -12.61 17.16 -25.29
C GLY A 150 -11.19 16.83 -25.75
N ALA A 151 -10.31 16.52 -24.82
CA ALA A 151 -8.93 16.08 -25.12
C ALA A 151 -8.91 14.76 -25.88
N SER A 152 -9.77 13.81 -25.51
CA SER A 152 -9.89 12.53 -26.23
C SER A 152 -10.29 12.73 -27.68
N PHE A 153 -11.29 13.58 -27.92
CA PHE A 153 -11.69 13.94 -29.29
C PHE A 153 -10.51 14.57 -30.07
N LEU A 154 -9.88 15.61 -29.51
CA LEU A 154 -8.79 16.33 -30.20
C LEU A 154 -7.57 15.44 -30.42
N PHE A 155 -7.18 14.65 -29.42
CA PHE A 155 -6.03 13.77 -29.53
C PHE A 155 -6.32 12.59 -30.47
N GLY A 156 -7.54 12.04 -30.44
CA GLY A 156 -7.99 11.03 -31.40
C GLY A 156 -7.91 11.53 -32.84
N GLU A 157 -8.35 12.78 -33.10
CA GLU A 157 -8.27 13.41 -34.40
C GLU A 157 -6.82 13.61 -34.87
N VAL A 158 -5.95 14.12 -34.00
CA VAL A 158 -4.53 14.37 -34.31
C VAL A 158 -3.73 13.08 -34.53
N THR A 159 -4.03 12.03 -33.78
CA THR A 159 -3.31 10.75 -33.86
C THR A 159 -3.95 9.75 -34.81
N HIS A 160 -5.05 10.12 -35.47
CA HIS A 160 -5.88 9.21 -36.32
C HIS A 160 -6.34 7.97 -35.55
N ASN A 161 -6.66 8.12 -34.27
CA ASN A 161 -7.21 7.06 -33.43
C ASN A 161 -8.73 7.22 -33.38
N ASP A 162 -9.43 6.49 -34.23
CA ASP A 162 -10.88 6.59 -34.40
C ASP A 162 -11.64 6.22 -33.12
N HIS A 163 -11.17 5.22 -32.36
CA HIS A 163 -11.78 4.83 -31.11
C HIS A 163 -11.74 5.95 -30.05
N LEU A 164 -10.58 6.60 -29.90
CA LEU A 164 -10.43 7.70 -28.94
C LEU A 164 -11.19 8.94 -29.38
N ARG A 165 -11.26 9.21 -30.70
CA ARG A 165 -12.06 10.31 -31.29
C ARG A 165 -13.54 10.10 -31.01
N GLU A 166 -14.05 8.91 -31.27
CA GLU A 166 -15.44 8.54 -31.01
C GLU A 166 -15.78 8.67 -29.52
N THR A 167 -14.94 8.11 -28.64
CA THR A 167 -15.11 8.25 -27.18
C THR A 167 -15.34 9.70 -26.78
N GLY A 168 -14.53 10.62 -27.28
CA GLY A 168 -14.64 12.04 -26.98
C GLY A 168 -15.94 12.65 -27.52
N LEU A 169 -16.36 12.27 -28.73
CA LEU A 169 -17.59 12.74 -29.35
C LEU A 169 -18.84 12.29 -28.59
N LEU A 170 -18.95 10.98 -28.32
CA LEU A 170 -20.06 10.40 -27.57
C LEU A 170 -20.12 10.92 -26.14
N ALA A 171 -18.97 11.13 -25.48
CA ALA A 171 -18.93 11.77 -24.16
C ALA A 171 -19.49 13.21 -24.19
N GLY A 172 -19.19 13.97 -25.24
CA GLY A 172 -19.73 15.29 -25.46
C GLY A 172 -21.27 15.29 -25.71
N GLU A 173 -21.77 14.37 -26.56
CA GLU A 173 -23.18 14.18 -26.80
C GLU A 173 -23.93 13.83 -25.51
N ALA A 174 -23.46 12.88 -24.76
CA ALA A 174 -24.05 12.44 -23.50
C ALA A 174 -24.07 13.56 -22.45
N ALA A 175 -23.00 14.34 -22.34
CA ALA A 175 -22.92 15.47 -21.44
C ALA A 175 -23.92 16.59 -21.80
N ILE A 176 -24.02 16.93 -23.07
CA ILE A 176 -24.97 17.96 -23.56
C ILE A 176 -26.42 17.49 -23.33
N ASN A 177 -26.74 16.24 -23.67
CA ASN A 177 -28.05 15.67 -23.50
C ASN A 177 -28.48 15.65 -22.02
N SER A 178 -27.60 15.16 -21.13
CA SER A 178 -27.91 15.08 -19.69
C SER A 178 -28.04 16.48 -19.07
N THR A 179 -27.21 17.43 -19.48
CA THR A 179 -27.27 18.83 -19.04
C THR A 179 -28.56 19.51 -19.48
N GLY A 180 -28.97 19.33 -20.74
CA GLY A 180 -30.21 19.90 -21.26
C GLY A 180 -31.44 19.44 -20.47
N VAL A 181 -31.51 18.16 -20.15
CA VAL A 181 -32.59 17.62 -19.32
C VAL A 181 -32.49 18.09 -17.86
N ALA A 182 -31.28 18.15 -17.31
CA ALA A 182 -31.10 18.67 -15.95
C ALA A 182 -31.59 20.11 -15.81
N TYR A 183 -31.28 20.97 -16.78
CA TYR A 183 -31.80 22.34 -16.79
C TYR A 183 -33.32 22.40 -16.94
N ALA A 184 -33.93 21.61 -17.82
CA ALA A 184 -35.38 21.52 -17.92
C ALA A 184 -36.03 21.16 -16.57
N PHE A 185 -35.50 20.17 -15.87
CA PHE A 185 -35.98 19.83 -14.53
C PHE A 185 -35.75 20.92 -13.48
N LYS A 186 -34.64 21.66 -13.53
CA LYS A 186 -34.41 22.80 -12.65
C LYS A 186 -35.51 23.87 -12.79
N GLU A 187 -35.85 24.22 -14.02
CA GLU A 187 -36.92 25.18 -14.30
C GLU A 187 -38.32 24.68 -13.84
N ILE A 188 -38.58 23.38 -13.93
CA ILE A 188 -39.81 22.79 -13.46
C ILE A 188 -39.87 22.73 -11.93
N THR A 189 -38.81 22.26 -11.28
CA THR A 189 -38.81 21.95 -9.84
C THR A 189 -38.51 23.12 -8.94
N GLN A 190 -37.75 24.09 -9.42
CA GLN A 190 -37.39 25.33 -8.72
C GLN A 190 -36.98 25.12 -7.25
N ARG A 191 -36.19 24.08 -6.99
CA ARG A 191 -35.72 23.71 -5.64
C ARG A 191 -34.54 24.60 -5.22
N PRO A 192 -34.57 25.31 -4.05
CA PRO A 192 -33.45 26.04 -3.52
C PRO A 192 -32.28 25.10 -3.14
N ARG A 193 -31.05 25.61 -3.12
CA ARG A 193 -29.88 24.87 -2.59
C ARG A 193 -29.91 24.83 -1.06
N PRO A 194 -29.22 23.85 -0.43
CA PRO A 194 -29.18 23.76 1.04
C PRO A 194 -28.77 25.05 1.75
N LEU A 195 -27.88 25.85 1.17
CA LEU A 195 -27.47 27.15 1.74
C LEU A 195 -28.51 28.27 1.59
N GLN A 196 -29.47 28.12 0.68
CA GLN A 196 -30.46 29.16 0.36
C GLN A 196 -31.73 29.09 1.19
N ASP A 197 -32.07 27.89 1.71
CA ASP A 197 -33.32 27.63 2.45
C ASP A 197 -33.10 27.03 3.83
N ASN A 198 -31.93 27.21 4.42
CA ASN A 198 -31.54 26.63 5.71
C ASN A 198 -31.61 25.08 5.74
N GLY A 199 -31.43 24.44 4.58
CA GLY A 199 -31.40 23.00 4.44
C GLY A 199 -32.79 22.36 4.52
N ASN A 200 -33.88 23.06 4.23
CA ASN A 200 -35.22 22.48 4.25
C ASN A 200 -35.53 21.65 3.01
N GLY A 201 -35.11 22.09 1.83
CA GLY A 201 -35.22 21.30 0.60
C GLY A 201 -36.57 21.31 -0.07
N ASP A 202 -37.33 22.38 0.15
CA ASP A 202 -38.68 22.52 -0.44
C ASP A 202 -38.62 22.72 -1.94
N PHE A 203 -39.52 22.08 -2.69
CA PHE A 203 -39.69 22.29 -4.11
C PHE A 203 -40.55 23.53 -4.42
N PHE A 204 -40.41 24.07 -5.63
CA PHE A 204 -41.19 25.20 -6.16
C PHE A 204 -41.00 26.53 -5.36
N LYS A 205 -39.77 26.75 -4.87
CA LYS A 205 -39.43 27.94 -4.08
C LYS A 205 -38.43 28.88 -4.79
N GLY A 206 -38.29 28.75 -6.12
CA GLY A 206 -37.47 29.68 -6.93
C GLY A 206 -35.98 29.39 -6.89
N GLY A 207 -35.54 28.13 -6.79
CA GLY A 207 -34.13 27.71 -6.80
C GLY A 207 -33.77 26.85 -8.01
N ALA A 208 -32.52 26.40 -8.09
CA ALA A 208 -31.98 25.60 -9.21
C ALA A 208 -31.11 24.43 -8.71
N SER A 209 -31.56 23.74 -7.62
CA SER A 209 -30.80 22.66 -7.00
C SER A 209 -31.05 21.30 -7.66
N PHE A 210 -32.27 20.99 -8.06
CA PHE A 210 -32.68 19.65 -8.52
C PHE A 210 -32.84 19.59 -10.04
N PRO A 211 -32.25 18.57 -10.69
CA PRO A 211 -31.18 17.69 -10.24
C PRO A 211 -29.79 18.36 -10.36
N SER A 212 -28.75 17.70 -9.82
CA SER A 212 -27.38 18.19 -9.91
C SER A 212 -26.82 18.03 -11.34
N GLU A 213 -26.53 19.15 -12.00
CA GLU A 213 -25.93 19.14 -13.35
C GLU A 213 -24.50 18.62 -13.35
N HIS A 214 -23.66 18.97 -12.33
CA HIS A 214 -22.31 18.47 -12.21
C HIS A 214 -22.27 16.94 -12.10
N SER A 215 -23.19 16.37 -11.33
CA SER A 215 -23.31 14.92 -11.24
C SER A 215 -23.80 14.33 -12.58
N ALA A 216 -24.75 14.98 -13.27
CA ALA A 216 -25.23 14.52 -14.56
C ALA A 216 -24.12 14.51 -15.62
N ILE A 217 -23.35 15.58 -15.73
CA ILE A 217 -22.18 15.67 -16.65
C ILE A 217 -21.15 14.60 -16.31
N ALA A 218 -20.74 14.51 -15.03
CA ALA A 218 -19.71 13.58 -14.63
C ALA A 218 -20.08 12.11 -14.90
N TRP A 219 -21.31 11.72 -14.57
CA TRP A 219 -21.77 10.36 -14.79
C TRP A 219 -22.06 10.04 -16.26
N SER A 220 -22.44 11.01 -17.10
CA SER A 220 -22.63 10.78 -18.53
C SER A 220 -21.28 10.49 -19.23
N ILE A 221 -20.27 11.30 -18.96
CA ILE A 221 -18.93 11.09 -19.49
C ILE A 221 -18.34 9.78 -18.96
N ALA A 222 -18.46 9.51 -17.63
CA ALA A 222 -18.00 8.27 -17.04
C ALA A 222 -18.65 7.03 -17.64
N SER A 223 -19.95 7.10 -17.94
CA SER A 223 -20.69 6.00 -18.55
C SER A 223 -20.20 5.69 -19.96
N VAL A 224 -19.98 6.69 -20.80
CA VAL A 224 -19.39 6.49 -22.15
C VAL A 224 -18.02 5.87 -22.04
N TRP A 225 -17.11 6.45 -21.23
CA TRP A 225 -15.77 5.91 -21.04
C TRP A 225 -15.76 4.47 -20.52
N ALA A 226 -16.65 4.14 -19.59
CA ALA A 226 -16.74 2.81 -19.02
C ALA A 226 -17.21 1.75 -20.04
N HIS A 227 -17.95 2.15 -21.08
CA HIS A 227 -18.39 1.28 -22.15
C HIS A 227 -17.36 1.18 -23.27
N GLU A 228 -16.73 2.28 -23.67
CA GLU A 228 -15.65 2.31 -24.66
C GLU A 228 -14.42 1.52 -24.20
N TYR A 229 -14.09 1.64 -22.92
CA TYR A 229 -12.95 0.96 -22.30
C TYR A 229 -13.42 0.06 -21.16
N PRO A 230 -13.96 -1.13 -21.47
CA PRO A 230 -14.60 -2.01 -20.49
C PRO A 230 -13.67 -2.68 -19.50
N GLY A 231 -12.41 -2.26 -19.44
CA GLY A 231 -11.46 -2.70 -18.41
C GLY A 231 -11.92 -2.27 -17.01
N TRP A 232 -11.80 -3.17 -16.02
CA TRP A 232 -12.20 -2.89 -14.64
C TRP A 232 -11.54 -1.61 -14.08
N LEU A 233 -10.27 -1.35 -14.45
CA LEU A 233 -9.54 -0.14 -14.03
C LEU A 233 -10.16 1.12 -14.62
N SER A 234 -10.44 1.12 -15.92
CA SER A 234 -11.08 2.24 -16.62
C SER A 234 -12.44 2.54 -16.02
N GLN A 235 -13.26 1.51 -15.81
CA GLN A 235 -14.59 1.65 -15.21
C GLN A 235 -14.49 2.17 -13.76
N THR A 236 -13.60 1.62 -12.96
CA THR A 236 -13.40 2.07 -11.56
C THR A 236 -12.91 3.53 -11.52
N ALA A 237 -12.00 3.90 -12.40
CA ALA A 237 -11.51 5.28 -12.49
C ALA A 237 -12.61 6.25 -12.93
N ALA A 238 -13.34 5.92 -13.99
CA ALA A 238 -14.40 6.77 -14.52
C ALA A 238 -15.54 6.97 -13.50
N TYR A 239 -16.08 5.87 -12.97
CA TYR A 239 -17.17 5.95 -11.98
C TYR A 239 -16.69 6.45 -10.61
N GLY A 240 -15.43 6.16 -10.23
CA GLY A 240 -14.83 6.68 -9.00
C GLY A 240 -14.71 8.20 -9.02
N LEU A 241 -14.25 8.77 -10.13
CA LEU A 241 -14.16 10.22 -10.31
C LEU A 241 -15.55 10.88 -10.34
N ALA A 242 -16.51 10.30 -11.06
CA ALA A 242 -17.89 10.77 -11.07
C ALA A 242 -18.53 10.72 -9.68
N SER A 243 -18.27 9.65 -8.90
CA SER A 243 -18.71 9.53 -7.52
C SER A 243 -18.08 10.57 -6.61
N ALA A 244 -16.78 10.89 -6.78
CA ALA A 244 -16.10 11.94 -6.03
C ALA A 244 -16.74 13.31 -6.30
N VAL A 245 -17.04 13.66 -7.57
CA VAL A 245 -17.79 14.86 -7.92
C VAL A 245 -19.14 14.87 -7.22
N THR A 246 -19.89 13.77 -7.28
CA THR A 246 -21.23 13.65 -6.69
C THR A 246 -21.22 13.88 -5.18
N VAL A 247 -20.35 13.19 -4.44
CA VAL A 247 -20.24 13.31 -2.97
C VAL A 247 -19.82 14.72 -2.57
N THR A 248 -18.89 15.31 -3.29
CA THR A 248 -18.40 16.65 -2.97
C THR A 248 -19.41 17.76 -3.24
N ARG A 249 -20.40 17.56 -4.12
CA ARG A 249 -21.54 18.50 -4.27
C ARG A 249 -22.41 18.54 -3.01
N VAL A 250 -22.60 17.39 -2.34
CA VAL A 250 -23.36 17.32 -1.08
C VAL A 250 -22.55 17.95 0.06
N THR A 251 -21.26 17.61 0.19
CA THR A 251 -20.41 18.15 1.25
C THR A 251 -20.10 19.63 1.08
N ALA A 252 -20.20 20.15 -0.12
CA ALA A 252 -20.15 21.60 -0.45
C ALA A 252 -21.49 22.32 -0.22
N LYS A 253 -22.53 21.63 0.28
CA LYS A 253 -23.89 22.19 0.46
C LYS A 253 -24.49 22.84 -0.79
N GLN A 254 -24.03 22.44 -1.97
CA GLN A 254 -24.58 22.93 -3.24
C GLN A 254 -25.84 22.16 -3.66
N HIS A 255 -25.97 20.91 -3.21
CA HIS A 255 -27.04 20.00 -3.55
C HIS A 255 -27.43 19.10 -2.40
N PHE A 256 -28.68 18.70 -2.37
CA PHE A 256 -29.17 17.63 -1.49
C PHE A 256 -28.75 16.25 -2.02
N PRO A 257 -28.69 15.21 -1.18
CA PRO A 257 -28.43 13.83 -1.62
C PRO A 257 -29.32 13.37 -2.79
N THR A 258 -30.62 13.70 -2.74
CA THR A 258 -31.52 13.36 -3.85
C THR A 258 -31.14 14.02 -5.16
N ASP A 259 -30.71 15.31 -5.12
CA ASP A 259 -30.34 16.06 -6.34
C ASP A 259 -29.19 15.38 -7.07
N VAL A 260 -28.20 14.90 -6.31
CA VAL A 260 -27.02 14.25 -6.89
C VAL A 260 -27.31 12.82 -7.32
N ILE A 261 -28.15 12.07 -6.61
CA ILE A 261 -28.54 10.70 -7.00
C ILE A 261 -29.33 10.74 -8.32
N VAL A 262 -30.31 11.64 -8.42
CA VAL A 262 -31.08 11.77 -9.65
C VAL A 262 -30.25 12.32 -10.80
N GLY A 263 -29.35 13.29 -10.53
CA GLY A 263 -28.37 13.78 -11.49
C GLY A 263 -27.45 12.68 -12.01
N SER A 264 -26.91 11.84 -11.10
CA SER A 264 -26.05 10.71 -11.46
C SER A 264 -26.78 9.66 -12.30
N ALA A 265 -28.02 9.32 -11.93
CA ALA A 265 -28.84 8.38 -12.68
C ALA A 265 -29.18 8.92 -14.09
N LEU A 266 -29.47 10.21 -14.19
CA LEU A 266 -29.72 10.88 -15.46
C LEU A 266 -28.48 10.87 -16.35
N GLY A 267 -27.32 11.23 -15.79
CA GLY A 267 -26.06 11.20 -16.52
C GLY A 267 -25.70 9.80 -17.01
N TRP A 268 -25.77 8.80 -16.11
CA TRP A 268 -25.54 7.41 -16.48
C TRP A 268 -26.49 6.93 -17.59
N TYR A 269 -27.75 7.27 -17.51
CA TYR A 269 -28.74 6.93 -18.55
C TYR A 269 -28.32 7.50 -19.91
N PHE A 270 -27.99 8.80 -19.99
CA PHE A 270 -27.59 9.38 -21.26
C PHE A 270 -26.29 8.83 -21.79
N GLY A 271 -25.27 8.61 -20.92
CA GLY A 271 -24.02 7.97 -21.36
C GLY A 271 -24.26 6.58 -21.93
N HIS A 272 -25.11 5.79 -21.28
CA HIS A 272 -25.49 4.47 -21.77
C HIS A 272 -26.31 4.54 -23.06
N GLN A 273 -27.30 5.43 -23.15
CA GLN A 273 -28.19 5.56 -24.32
C GLN A 273 -27.42 6.03 -25.56
N VAL A 274 -26.59 7.06 -25.42
CA VAL A 274 -25.76 7.60 -26.51
C VAL A 274 -24.75 6.54 -26.99
N TYR A 275 -24.05 5.88 -26.08
CA TYR A 275 -23.16 4.79 -26.46
C TYR A 275 -23.89 3.70 -27.23
N ARG A 276 -25.02 3.24 -26.73
CA ARG A 276 -25.82 2.19 -27.35
C ARG A 276 -26.37 2.55 -28.74
N ALA A 277 -26.70 3.82 -28.95
CA ALA A 277 -27.31 4.26 -30.20
C ALA A 277 -26.28 4.65 -31.27
N HIS A 278 -25.09 5.09 -30.88
CA HIS A 278 -24.17 5.76 -31.78
C HIS A 278 -22.75 5.18 -31.79
N HIS A 279 -22.41 4.18 -30.93
CA HIS A 279 -21.12 3.52 -30.94
C HIS A 279 -20.92 2.64 -32.17
N ASP A 280 -19.75 2.74 -32.80
CA ASP A 280 -19.32 1.86 -33.87
C ASP A 280 -18.80 0.52 -33.34
N PRO A 281 -19.53 -0.59 -33.52
CA PRO A 281 -19.10 -1.90 -33.00
C PRO A 281 -17.75 -2.40 -33.54
N GLU A 282 -17.24 -1.82 -34.64
CA GLU A 282 -15.94 -2.20 -35.20
C GLU A 282 -14.76 -1.59 -34.44
N LEU A 283 -14.97 -0.54 -33.66
CA LEU A 283 -13.90 0.15 -32.90
C LEU A 283 -13.58 -0.50 -31.55
N GLY A 284 -14.33 -1.48 -31.11
CA GLY A 284 -14.12 -2.14 -29.82
C GLY A 284 -15.22 -1.79 -28.81
N GLY A 285 -14.89 -1.73 -27.52
CA GLY A 285 -15.90 -1.53 -26.48
C GLY A 285 -16.65 -2.82 -26.12
N THR A 286 -17.72 -2.71 -25.33
CA THR A 286 -18.59 -3.84 -25.00
C THR A 286 -20.07 -3.49 -25.17
N ALA A 287 -20.81 -4.39 -25.83
CA ALA A 287 -22.25 -4.41 -25.72
C ALA A 287 -22.66 -4.57 -24.25
N TRP A 288 -23.59 -3.75 -23.76
CA TRP A 288 -24.10 -3.85 -22.39
C TRP A 288 -24.86 -5.14 -22.21
N GLY A 289 -24.45 -5.90 -21.28
CA GLY A 289 -25.17 -7.14 -20.96
C GLY A 289 -24.61 -7.79 -19.79
N ASN A 290 -23.85 -7.69 -19.04
CA ASN A 290 -23.58 -8.45 -17.79
C ASN A 290 -22.25 -8.08 -17.14
N PHE A 291 -22.32 -7.30 -16.08
CA PHE A 291 -21.27 -7.16 -15.06
C PHE A 291 -20.77 -8.53 -14.55
N PHE A 292 -21.53 -9.57 -14.83
CA PHE A 292 -21.32 -10.95 -14.39
C PHE A 292 -21.30 -11.99 -15.51
N ASP A 293 -21.33 -11.58 -16.80
CA ASP A 293 -21.16 -12.56 -17.88
C ASP A 293 -19.73 -13.01 -17.99
N GLU A 294 -19.53 -14.24 -17.65
CA GLU A 294 -18.25 -14.94 -17.80
C GLU A 294 -17.91 -15.01 -19.30
N LYS A 295 -16.88 -14.25 -19.71
CA LYS A 295 -16.27 -14.49 -21.04
C LYS A 295 -15.79 -15.95 -21.09
N PRO A 296 -15.95 -16.64 -22.23
CA PRO A 296 -15.48 -18.01 -22.35
C PRO A 296 -14.01 -18.12 -21.96
N GLU A 297 -13.70 -19.10 -21.14
CA GLU A 297 -12.35 -19.47 -20.71
C GLU A 297 -11.52 -19.94 -21.90
N GLN A 298 -10.80 -19.09 -22.60
CA GLN A 298 -9.93 -19.53 -23.70
C GLN A 298 -8.56 -18.87 -23.79
N SER A 299 -8.15 -18.05 -22.86
CA SER A 299 -6.75 -17.57 -22.81
C SER A 299 -6.26 -17.61 -21.37
N PRO A 300 -5.09 -18.16 -21.10
CA PRO A 300 -4.48 -18.07 -19.77
C PRO A 300 -4.35 -16.59 -19.40
N ARG A 301 -4.75 -16.26 -18.16
CA ARG A 301 -4.69 -14.90 -17.67
C ARG A 301 -3.24 -14.50 -17.40
N ASN A 302 -2.92 -13.25 -17.66
CA ASN A 302 -1.57 -12.76 -17.42
C ASN A 302 -1.35 -12.54 -15.91
N PRO A 303 -0.47 -13.31 -15.25
CA PRO A 303 -0.20 -13.17 -13.82
C PRO A 303 0.44 -11.84 -13.44
N ASN A 304 0.99 -11.10 -14.39
CA ASN A 304 1.56 -9.78 -14.14
C ASN A 304 0.51 -8.73 -13.71
N TYR A 305 -0.77 -9.00 -13.93
CA TYR A 305 -1.88 -8.13 -13.53
C TYR A 305 -2.69 -8.70 -12.36
N MET A 306 -2.15 -9.67 -11.63
CA MET A 306 -2.79 -10.25 -10.46
C MET A 306 -2.22 -9.63 -9.19
N ALA A 307 -3.06 -8.95 -8.39
CA ALA A 307 -2.64 -8.48 -7.08
C ALA A 307 -2.47 -9.66 -6.12
N SER A 308 -1.55 -9.51 -5.19
CA SER A 308 -1.23 -10.53 -4.21
C SER A 308 -0.88 -9.90 -2.86
N PRO A 309 -1.41 -10.38 -1.75
CA PRO A 309 -1.08 -9.90 -0.43
C PRO A 309 0.39 -10.18 -0.08
N TYR A 310 0.94 -9.33 0.80
CA TYR A 310 2.28 -9.52 1.31
C TYR A 310 2.32 -10.59 2.40
N VAL A 311 3.41 -11.33 2.45
CA VAL A 311 3.70 -12.27 3.54
C VAL A 311 4.15 -11.48 4.77
N ALA A 312 3.55 -11.72 5.92
CA ALA A 312 3.93 -11.06 7.16
C ALA A 312 5.40 -11.35 7.53
N LEU A 313 6.14 -10.34 8.01
CA LEU A 313 7.59 -10.42 8.24
C LEU A 313 8.01 -11.46 9.29
N ASP A 314 7.11 -11.82 10.20
CA ASP A 314 7.31 -12.87 11.22
C ASP A 314 6.90 -14.28 10.76
N SER A 315 6.59 -14.46 9.46
CA SER A 315 6.19 -15.76 8.91
C SER A 315 7.35 -16.75 8.79
N TRP A 316 7.06 -18.03 9.04
CA TRP A 316 7.96 -19.17 8.82
C TRP A 316 8.47 -19.27 7.35
N ILE A 317 7.80 -18.60 6.43
CA ILE A 317 8.11 -18.59 4.99
C ILE A 317 9.48 -17.97 4.74
N TYR A 318 9.80 -16.82 5.39
CA TYR A 318 11.07 -16.13 5.17
C TYR A 318 12.30 -16.99 5.48
N PRO A 319 12.47 -17.57 6.68
CA PRO A 319 13.64 -18.40 6.95
C PRO A 319 13.71 -19.63 6.04
N SER A 320 12.58 -20.17 5.59
CA SER A 320 12.55 -21.29 4.64
C SER A 320 13.06 -20.87 3.26
N LEU A 321 12.59 -19.74 2.73
CA LEU A 321 13.06 -19.19 1.46
C LEU A 321 14.54 -18.76 1.55
N GLU A 322 14.95 -18.09 2.61
CA GLU A 322 16.35 -17.69 2.82
C GLU A 322 17.32 -18.87 2.83
N ARG A 323 16.92 -19.99 3.45
CA ARG A 323 17.74 -21.22 3.39
C ARG A 323 17.91 -21.72 1.96
N LEU A 324 16.85 -21.77 1.15
CA LEU A 324 16.91 -22.18 -0.26
C LEU A 324 17.76 -21.20 -1.10
N ILE A 325 17.64 -19.90 -0.83
CA ILE A 325 18.48 -18.86 -1.46
C ILE A 325 19.96 -19.08 -1.12
N ALA A 326 20.28 -19.24 0.14
CA ALA A 326 21.64 -19.44 0.60
C ALA A 326 22.26 -20.77 0.13
N LEU A 327 21.44 -21.82 0.00
CA LEU A 327 21.84 -23.11 -0.58
C LEU A 327 22.00 -23.04 -2.12
N GLY A 328 21.55 -21.93 -2.76
CA GLY A 328 21.79 -21.68 -4.19
C GLY A 328 20.67 -22.16 -5.12
N TYR A 329 19.54 -22.59 -4.61
CA TYR A 329 18.40 -23.05 -5.43
C TYR A 329 17.59 -21.90 -6.02
N MET A 330 17.70 -20.68 -5.49
CA MET A 330 17.06 -19.46 -5.99
C MET A 330 18.11 -18.44 -6.39
N ARG A 331 17.89 -17.75 -7.52
CA ARG A 331 18.81 -16.72 -8.04
C ARG A 331 18.14 -15.38 -8.28
N SER A 332 16.82 -15.36 -8.43
CA SER A 332 16.01 -14.17 -8.74
C SER A 332 15.40 -13.56 -7.49
N ASN A 333 16.21 -13.30 -6.47
CA ASN A 333 15.72 -12.76 -5.18
C ASN A 333 16.46 -11.50 -4.78
N MET A 334 15.78 -10.66 -4.01
CA MET A 334 16.31 -9.44 -3.38
C MET A 334 16.05 -9.52 -1.88
N LEU A 335 17.06 -10.02 -1.11
CA LEU A 335 16.95 -10.21 0.34
C LEU A 335 16.84 -8.90 1.12
N GLY A 336 17.43 -7.85 0.57
CA GLY A 336 17.44 -6.53 1.18
C GLY A 336 16.11 -5.76 1.10
N MET A 337 15.07 -6.33 0.49
CA MET A 337 13.75 -5.70 0.32
C MET A 337 12.63 -6.66 0.68
N ARG A 338 12.00 -6.48 1.82
CA ARG A 338 10.84 -7.23 2.32
C ARG A 338 9.76 -6.25 2.79
N PRO A 339 8.48 -6.61 2.77
CA PRO A 339 7.89 -7.92 2.53
C PRO A 339 7.85 -8.34 1.06
N TRP A 340 7.73 -9.65 0.83
CA TRP A 340 7.45 -10.24 -0.48
C TRP A 340 5.98 -10.58 -0.60
N THR A 341 5.42 -10.45 -1.82
CA THR A 341 4.05 -10.91 -2.08
C THR A 341 4.01 -12.44 -2.16
N ARG A 342 2.84 -13.03 -1.92
CA ARG A 342 2.65 -14.49 -2.06
C ARG A 342 2.94 -14.97 -3.48
N MET A 343 2.53 -14.21 -4.51
CA MET A 343 2.87 -14.51 -5.92
C MET A 343 4.38 -14.45 -6.19
N GLN A 344 5.10 -13.51 -5.55
CA GLN A 344 6.56 -13.44 -5.64
C GLN A 344 7.20 -14.68 -4.99
N CYS A 345 6.74 -15.08 -3.80
CA CYS A 345 7.20 -16.29 -3.15
C CYS A 345 6.92 -17.54 -4.01
N ALA A 346 5.75 -17.64 -4.63
CA ALA A 346 5.42 -18.74 -5.55
C ALA A 346 6.38 -18.82 -6.74
N ARG A 347 6.72 -17.69 -7.38
CA ARG A 347 7.75 -17.64 -8.45
C ARG A 347 9.12 -18.15 -7.98
N MET A 348 9.50 -17.79 -6.75
CA MET A 348 10.75 -18.28 -6.13
C MET A 348 10.71 -19.79 -5.88
N VAL A 349 9.56 -20.32 -5.50
CA VAL A 349 9.36 -21.77 -5.30
C VAL A 349 9.42 -22.51 -6.64
N GLU A 350 8.79 -22.02 -7.71
CA GLU A 350 8.90 -22.62 -9.05
C GLU A 350 10.34 -22.64 -9.54
N GLU A 351 11.08 -21.52 -9.41
CA GLU A 351 12.52 -21.48 -9.74
C GLU A 351 13.33 -22.56 -8.99
N THR A 352 12.95 -22.83 -7.74
CA THR A 352 13.58 -23.90 -6.96
C THR A 352 13.27 -25.27 -7.52
N GLY A 353 12.00 -25.53 -7.91
CA GLY A 353 11.58 -26.80 -8.51
C GLY A 353 12.35 -27.17 -9.76
N ASP A 354 12.54 -26.20 -10.66
CA ASP A 354 13.31 -26.37 -11.89
C ASP A 354 14.76 -26.79 -11.63
N ARG A 355 15.33 -26.41 -10.49
CA ARG A 355 16.73 -26.71 -10.15
C ARG A 355 16.91 -27.98 -9.34
N LEU A 356 15.90 -28.35 -8.57
CA LEU A 356 15.92 -29.58 -7.79
C LEU A 356 15.78 -30.84 -8.64
N GLN A 357 15.33 -30.75 -9.91
CA GLN A 357 15.13 -31.87 -10.83
C GLN A 357 16.39 -32.72 -11.04
N ASN A 358 17.57 -32.18 -10.76
CA ASN A 358 18.85 -32.85 -10.94
C ASN A 358 19.55 -33.19 -9.63
N ASP A 359 18.99 -32.80 -8.48
CA ASP A 359 19.59 -32.95 -7.16
C ASP A 359 18.66 -33.70 -6.20
N ASP A 360 19.20 -34.13 -5.08
CA ASP A 360 18.60 -34.97 -4.04
C ASP A 360 17.25 -34.40 -3.52
N GLU A 361 16.14 -34.77 -4.15
CA GLU A 361 14.78 -34.44 -3.69
C GLU A 361 14.47 -34.98 -2.28
N ALA A 362 15.20 -35.98 -1.81
CA ALA A 362 15.05 -36.55 -0.47
C ALA A 362 15.77 -35.67 0.60
N GLY A 363 16.65 -34.73 0.17
CA GLY A 363 17.41 -33.86 1.05
C GLY A 363 16.59 -32.78 1.77
N GLU A 364 17.25 -31.96 2.57
CA GLU A 364 16.60 -30.86 3.30
C GLU A 364 16.00 -29.82 2.36
N ALA A 365 16.68 -29.50 1.25
CA ALA A 365 16.16 -28.54 0.26
C ALA A 365 14.85 -29.06 -0.38
N GLY A 366 14.77 -30.32 -0.73
CA GLY A 366 13.55 -30.93 -1.27
C GLY A 366 12.39 -30.95 -0.27
N LYS A 367 12.65 -31.12 1.04
CA LYS A 367 11.61 -31.00 2.07
C LYS A 367 11.08 -29.58 2.18
N ILE A 368 11.97 -28.57 2.19
CA ILE A 368 11.59 -27.16 2.23
C ILE A 368 10.76 -26.82 0.99
N TYR A 369 11.23 -27.19 -0.19
CA TYR A 369 10.54 -27.00 -1.46
C TYR A 369 9.10 -27.55 -1.44
N ARG A 370 8.93 -28.83 -1.05
CA ARG A 370 7.59 -29.45 -0.98
C ARG A 370 6.67 -28.70 -0.02
N THR A 371 7.18 -28.34 1.17
CA THR A 371 6.37 -27.62 2.16
C THR A 371 5.94 -26.24 1.66
N LEU A 372 6.83 -25.52 0.95
CA LEU A 372 6.51 -24.23 0.34
C LEU A 372 5.60 -24.39 -0.89
N SER A 373 5.76 -25.45 -1.69
CA SER A 373 4.88 -25.74 -2.83
C SER A 373 3.45 -26.03 -2.38
N ASP A 374 3.29 -26.75 -1.27
CA ASP A 374 1.98 -26.99 -0.66
C ASP A 374 1.36 -25.68 -0.16
N GLU A 375 2.15 -24.79 0.47
CA GLU A 375 1.70 -23.49 0.96
C GLU A 375 1.26 -22.57 -0.19
N PHE A 376 2.00 -22.55 -1.29
CA PHE A 376 1.76 -21.68 -2.44
C PHE A 376 1.04 -22.36 -3.62
N ALA A 377 0.42 -23.52 -3.40
CA ALA A 377 -0.23 -24.28 -4.47
C ALA A 377 -1.28 -23.46 -5.26
N THR A 378 -2.00 -22.57 -4.60
CA THR A 378 -2.97 -21.68 -5.25
C THR A 378 -2.27 -20.63 -6.11
N GLU A 379 -1.22 -20.00 -5.59
CA GLU A 379 -0.47 -18.97 -6.30
C GLU A 379 0.30 -19.57 -7.49
N ILE A 380 0.82 -20.78 -7.39
CA ILE A 380 1.45 -21.51 -8.49
C ILE A 380 0.44 -21.73 -9.63
N THR A 381 -0.77 -22.21 -9.34
CA THR A 381 -1.80 -22.33 -10.39
C THR A 381 -2.18 -21.00 -11.03
N ARG A 382 -2.08 -19.89 -10.30
CA ARG A 382 -2.31 -18.54 -10.83
C ARG A 382 -1.17 -18.08 -11.75
N LEU A 383 0.07 -18.49 -11.47
CA LEU A 383 1.20 -18.27 -12.39
C LEU A 383 0.99 -18.95 -13.73
N ASP A 384 0.31 -20.12 -13.76
CA ASP A 384 -0.12 -20.81 -14.97
C ASP A 384 -1.36 -20.19 -15.65
N GLY A 385 -1.87 -19.06 -15.15
CA GLY A 385 -2.99 -18.33 -15.74
C GLY A 385 -4.37 -18.67 -15.18
N ALA A 386 -4.47 -19.32 -14.03
CA ALA A 386 -5.73 -19.52 -13.31
C ALA A 386 -6.32 -18.19 -12.80
N ARG A 387 -7.58 -18.21 -12.35
CA ARG A 387 -8.28 -17.03 -11.83
C ARG A 387 -7.66 -16.52 -10.53
N ASN A 388 -7.39 -15.22 -10.44
CA ASN A 388 -7.06 -14.57 -9.18
C ASN A 388 -8.33 -14.11 -8.46
N VAL A 389 -9.07 -15.07 -7.92
CA VAL A 389 -10.27 -14.82 -7.11
C VAL A 389 -10.23 -15.75 -5.92
N GLY A 390 -10.28 -15.20 -4.73
CA GLY A 390 -10.27 -15.98 -3.51
C GLY A 390 -10.43 -15.11 -2.27
N ALA A 391 -10.79 -15.73 -1.18
CA ALA A 391 -10.70 -15.17 0.15
C ALA A 391 -10.23 -16.26 1.09
N ARG A 392 -9.38 -15.90 2.02
CA ARG A 392 -8.74 -16.84 2.93
C ARG A 392 -8.68 -16.24 4.34
N LEU A 393 -8.99 -17.04 5.33
CA LEU A 393 -8.65 -16.79 6.70
C LEU A 393 -7.30 -17.47 6.96
N ASP A 394 -6.22 -16.66 7.04
CA ASP A 394 -4.87 -17.21 7.14
C ASP A 394 -4.56 -17.76 8.50
N SER A 395 -4.83 -16.99 9.55
CA SER A 395 -4.56 -17.44 10.90
C SER A 395 -5.42 -16.74 11.95
N VAL A 396 -5.60 -17.44 13.07
CA VAL A 396 -6.06 -16.88 14.34
C VAL A 396 -5.03 -17.26 15.39
N TYR A 397 -4.53 -16.28 16.13
CA TYR A 397 -3.47 -16.53 17.10
C TYR A 397 -3.70 -15.82 18.42
N THR A 398 -3.13 -16.41 19.47
CA THR A 398 -3.02 -15.77 20.77
C THR A 398 -1.63 -16.00 21.35
N ARG A 399 -1.04 -14.94 21.89
CA ARG A 399 0.27 -14.93 22.54
C ARG A 399 0.14 -14.40 23.95
N PHE A 400 0.69 -15.15 24.90
CA PHE A 400 0.87 -14.70 26.29
C PHE A 400 2.35 -14.55 26.54
N THR A 401 2.76 -13.39 27.07
CA THR A 401 4.14 -13.08 27.42
C THR A 401 4.19 -12.64 28.86
N GLY A 402 4.83 -13.43 29.71
CA GLY A 402 5.13 -13.11 31.10
C GLY A 402 6.51 -12.49 31.23
N ILE A 403 6.63 -11.33 31.86
CA ILE A 403 7.88 -10.65 32.15
C ILE A 403 8.02 -10.49 33.65
N SER A 404 9.12 -11.00 34.20
CA SER A 404 9.51 -10.86 35.60
C SER A 404 10.81 -10.06 35.71
N GLY A 405 10.85 -9.11 36.60
CA GLY A 405 11.95 -8.12 36.68
C GLY A 405 11.66 -6.87 35.84
N THR A 406 12.64 -6.00 35.68
CA THR A 406 12.48 -4.72 34.99
C THR A 406 12.94 -4.84 33.53
N PRO A 407 12.02 -4.81 32.55
CA PRO A 407 12.38 -4.78 31.14
C PRO A 407 12.82 -3.37 30.71
N LEU A 408 13.59 -3.28 29.62
CA LEU A 408 13.86 -2.03 28.91
C LEU A 408 12.88 -1.90 27.73
N ARG A 409 12.36 -0.69 27.52
CA ARG A 409 11.42 -0.40 26.43
C ARG A 409 11.92 0.66 25.47
N ASP A 410 12.81 1.51 25.91
CA ASP A 410 13.35 2.61 25.11
C ASP A 410 14.59 2.16 24.35
N GLY A 411 14.39 1.56 23.18
CA GLY A 411 15.46 1.17 22.25
C GLY A 411 16.16 2.36 21.59
N TYR A 412 15.55 3.55 21.62
CA TYR A 412 16.11 4.75 21.03
C TYR A 412 17.24 5.35 21.89
N ASP A 413 17.02 5.50 23.18
CA ASP A 413 17.97 6.13 24.09
C ASP A 413 18.82 5.11 24.87
N PHE A 414 18.35 3.89 25.11
CA PHE A 414 19.03 2.90 25.97
C PHE A 414 19.12 1.52 25.32
N GLY A 415 18.03 0.75 25.44
CA GLY A 415 17.91 -0.62 24.96
C GLY A 415 16.47 -1.11 25.07
N GLN A 416 16.22 -2.23 24.43
CA GLN A 416 14.85 -2.80 24.30
C GLN A 416 14.90 -4.29 24.59
N THR A 417 14.03 -4.77 25.49
CA THR A 417 13.96 -6.18 25.88
C THR A 417 13.35 -7.04 24.76
N ILE A 418 12.18 -6.65 24.26
CA ILE A 418 11.54 -7.31 23.11
C ILE A 418 11.80 -6.46 21.87
N ILE A 419 12.42 -7.06 20.85
CA ILE A 419 12.84 -6.38 19.62
C ILE A 419 12.10 -6.93 18.40
N ASN A 420 11.97 -6.12 17.37
CA ASN A 420 11.38 -6.49 16.07
C ASN A 420 9.99 -7.13 16.21
N ASP A 421 9.11 -6.54 17.04
CA ASP A 421 7.80 -7.06 17.38
C ASP A 421 6.67 -6.05 17.09
N TYR A 422 6.76 -5.34 15.96
CA TYR A 422 5.74 -4.38 15.49
C TYR A 422 5.37 -3.28 16.50
N GLY A 423 6.29 -2.88 17.38
CA GLY A 423 6.00 -1.86 18.39
C GLY A 423 4.92 -2.26 19.39
N ARG A 424 4.65 -3.55 19.56
CA ARG A 424 3.64 -4.04 20.50
C ARG A 424 3.98 -3.62 21.92
N PRO A 425 3.02 -3.12 22.69
CA PRO A 425 3.28 -2.69 24.06
C PRO A 425 3.58 -3.88 24.96
N TYR A 426 4.53 -3.71 25.88
CA TYR A 426 4.84 -4.71 26.92
C TYR A 426 5.33 -4.05 28.20
N TRP A 427 5.13 -4.72 29.33
CA TRP A 427 5.71 -4.36 30.61
C TRP A 427 5.77 -5.58 31.55
N THR A 428 6.31 -5.39 32.74
CA THR A 428 6.39 -6.42 33.80
C THR A 428 5.01 -6.97 34.13
N GLY A 429 4.86 -8.28 34.17
CA GLY A 429 3.59 -8.97 34.37
C GLY A 429 3.18 -9.77 33.15
N VAL A 430 1.89 -9.97 32.97
CA VAL A 430 1.32 -10.74 31.86
C VAL A 430 0.87 -9.79 30.75
N ASN A 431 1.40 -9.99 29.58
CA ASN A 431 1.05 -9.29 28.35
C ASN A 431 0.32 -10.28 27.42
N ASN A 432 -0.64 -9.80 26.64
CA ASN A 432 -1.39 -10.63 25.70
C ASN A 432 -1.55 -9.93 24.35
N VAL A 433 -1.40 -10.71 23.30
CA VAL A 433 -1.75 -10.33 21.93
C VAL A 433 -2.64 -11.41 21.37
N THR A 434 -3.84 -11.06 20.90
CA THR A 434 -4.75 -11.98 20.22
C THR A 434 -5.19 -11.37 18.93
N GLY A 435 -4.94 -12.05 17.82
CA GLY A 435 -5.14 -11.50 16.49
C GLY A 435 -5.69 -12.48 15.47
N ILE A 436 -6.04 -11.91 14.33
CA ILE A 436 -6.59 -12.60 13.17
C ILE A 436 -5.96 -12.00 11.89
N THR A 437 -5.63 -12.87 10.94
CA THR A 437 -5.17 -12.48 9.61
C THR A 437 -6.05 -13.07 8.54
N ALA A 438 -6.40 -12.26 7.55
CA ALA A 438 -7.24 -12.68 6.42
C ALA A 438 -6.83 -11.92 5.14
N ASP A 439 -6.95 -12.59 4.01
CA ASP A 439 -6.69 -12.03 2.69
C ASP A 439 -7.88 -12.25 1.75
N ALA A 440 -8.02 -11.35 0.78
CA ALA A 440 -8.95 -11.54 -0.34
C ALA A 440 -8.35 -10.97 -1.62
N GLU A 441 -8.53 -11.67 -2.75
CA GLU A 441 -8.05 -11.25 -4.05
C GLU A 441 -9.16 -11.33 -5.10
N VAL A 442 -9.21 -10.31 -5.96
CA VAL A 442 -10.10 -10.26 -7.12
C VAL A 442 -9.37 -9.62 -8.30
N GLY A 443 -8.82 -10.44 -9.18
CA GLY A 443 -8.04 -9.96 -10.33
C GLY A 443 -6.83 -9.12 -9.91
N PRO A 444 -6.73 -7.87 -10.33
CA PRO A 444 -5.62 -6.99 -9.99
C PRO A 444 -5.79 -6.28 -8.63
N VAL A 445 -6.84 -6.53 -7.88
CA VAL A 445 -7.06 -5.98 -6.53
C VAL A 445 -6.92 -7.07 -5.49
N ALA A 446 -6.25 -6.75 -4.38
CA ALA A 446 -6.22 -7.59 -3.19
C ALA A 446 -6.44 -6.75 -1.93
N PHE A 447 -6.83 -7.43 -0.87
CA PHE A 447 -7.02 -6.87 0.46
C PHE A 447 -6.27 -7.75 1.44
N SER A 448 -5.47 -7.16 2.30
CA SER A 448 -4.88 -7.83 3.46
C SER A 448 -5.44 -7.20 4.73
N PHE A 449 -5.63 -8.03 5.73
CA PHE A 449 -6.12 -7.62 7.04
C PHE A 449 -5.39 -8.37 8.13
N GLN A 450 -4.79 -7.64 9.06
CA GLN A 450 -4.26 -8.14 10.32
C GLN A 450 -4.72 -7.22 11.44
N GLY A 451 -5.60 -7.72 12.29
CA GLY A 451 -6.10 -6.99 13.45
C GLY A 451 -5.76 -7.71 14.75
N GLU A 452 -5.32 -6.97 15.75
CA GLU A 452 -4.94 -7.48 17.06
C GLU A 452 -5.61 -6.75 18.20
N TYR A 453 -6.07 -7.49 19.18
CA TYR A 453 -6.26 -6.99 20.53
C TYR A 453 -4.93 -7.12 21.29
N GLN A 454 -4.48 -6.03 21.88
CA GLN A 454 -3.22 -5.93 22.61
C GLN A 454 -3.49 -5.52 24.05
N HIS A 455 -2.93 -6.27 24.98
CA HIS A 455 -2.94 -5.96 26.42
C HIS A 455 -1.52 -5.90 26.96
N ALA A 456 -1.20 -4.84 27.69
CA ALA A 456 0.03 -4.72 28.47
C ALA A 456 -0.26 -4.05 29.83
N PRO A 457 0.38 -4.46 30.92
CA PRO A 457 0.29 -3.80 32.19
C PRO A 457 0.76 -2.33 32.15
N ALA A 458 0.33 -1.53 33.12
CA ALA A 458 0.76 -0.15 33.23
C ALA A 458 2.28 -0.06 33.44
N MET A 459 2.92 0.81 32.70
CA MET A 459 4.33 1.14 32.86
C MET A 459 4.47 2.43 33.67
N PRO A 460 5.19 2.43 34.80
CA PRO A 460 5.47 3.66 35.51
C PRO A 460 6.36 4.58 34.66
N SER A 461 6.25 5.90 34.89
CA SER A 461 7.21 6.85 34.31
C SER A 461 8.61 6.61 34.88
N ASP A 462 9.61 6.83 34.03
CA ASP A 462 11.00 6.78 34.44
C ASP A 462 11.32 7.78 35.57
N PRO A 463 12.35 7.52 36.40
CA PRO A 463 12.79 8.44 37.43
C PRO A 463 13.16 9.82 36.86
N PRO A 464 12.97 10.93 37.61
CA PRO A 464 13.24 12.28 37.11
C PRO A 464 14.65 12.51 36.57
N GLN A 465 15.65 11.84 37.13
CA GLN A 465 17.04 11.91 36.62
C GLN A 465 17.20 11.29 35.23
N VAL A 466 16.47 10.22 34.94
CA VAL A 466 16.47 9.57 33.62
C VAL A 466 15.78 10.48 32.60
N LEU A 467 14.59 10.99 32.94
CA LEU A 467 13.85 11.93 32.08
C LEU A 467 14.66 13.19 31.79
N ALA A 468 15.41 13.71 32.78
CA ALA A 468 16.28 14.86 32.61
C ALA A 468 17.46 14.54 31.70
N ALA A 469 18.05 13.35 31.79
CA ALA A 469 19.15 12.91 30.93
C ALA A 469 18.71 12.73 29.47
N ILE A 470 17.55 12.12 29.25
CA ILE A 470 16.89 12.00 27.93
C ILE A 470 16.63 13.41 27.35
N ALA A 471 16.02 14.28 28.14
CA ALA A 471 15.70 15.64 27.74
C ALA A 471 16.95 16.44 27.33
N ALA A 472 18.02 16.31 28.12
CA ALA A 472 19.31 16.95 27.81
C ALA A 472 19.94 16.41 26.51
N ALA A 473 19.92 15.10 26.31
CA ALA A 473 20.44 14.47 25.10
C ALA A 473 19.63 14.86 23.84
N ASN A 474 18.31 15.03 23.99
CA ASN A 474 17.39 15.32 22.88
C ASN A 474 17.07 16.83 22.75
N LEU A 475 17.65 17.68 23.60
CA LEU A 475 17.41 19.13 23.62
C LEU A 475 15.91 19.46 23.70
N THR A 476 15.18 18.77 24.58
CA THR A 476 13.73 18.87 24.77
C THR A 476 13.39 19.13 26.23
N PRO A 477 12.17 19.56 26.55
CA PRO A 477 11.64 19.48 27.90
C PRO A 477 11.57 18.02 28.39
N PRO A 478 11.78 17.76 29.71
CA PRO A 478 11.48 16.44 30.27
C PRO A 478 9.99 16.11 30.11
N LEU A 479 9.70 14.89 29.61
CA LEU A 479 8.34 14.43 29.44
C LEU A 479 8.16 13.10 30.19
N PRO A 480 7.19 13.00 31.12
CA PRO A 480 6.81 11.72 31.70
C PRO A 480 6.42 10.72 30.61
N ASN A 481 7.03 9.53 30.64
CA ASN A 481 6.88 8.50 29.61
C ASN A 481 6.14 7.23 30.11
N GLY A 482 5.55 7.29 31.30
CA GLY A 482 4.70 6.21 31.82
C GLY A 482 3.43 6.03 30.98
N THR A 483 2.97 4.79 30.87
CA THR A 483 1.74 4.46 30.15
C THR A 483 0.75 3.77 31.08
N PRO A 484 -0.56 4.08 30.99
CA PRO A 484 -1.58 3.31 31.71
C PRO A 484 -1.63 1.88 31.15
N THR A 485 -2.37 1.00 31.82
CA THR A 485 -2.67 -0.33 31.27
C THR A 485 -3.23 -0.18 29.86
N VAL A 486 -2.58 -0.82 28.91
CA VAL A 486 -3.00 -0.82 27.51
C VAL A 486 -4.03 -1.91 27.30
N ASN A 487 -5.15 -1.55 26.70
CA ASN A 487 -6.18 -2.45 26.18
C ASN A 487 -6.67 -1.81 24.89
N GLN A 488 -6.15 -2.22 23.76
CA GLN A 488 -6.45 -1.59 22.50
C GLN A 488 -6.60 -2.59 21.38
N PHE A 489 -7.34 -2.22 20.35
CA PHE A 489 -7.35 -2.89 19.07
C PHE A 489 -6.42 -2.13 18.12
N GLN A 490 -5.47 -2.84 17.51
CA GLN A 490 -4.50 -2.28 16.56
C GLN A 490 -4.62 -3.00 15.22
N LEU A 491 -4.62 -2.21 14.15
CA LEU A 491 -4.36 -2.74 12.80
C LEU A 491 -2.84 -2.81 12.60
N LEU A 492 -2.41 -3.89 11.99
CA LEU A 492 -1.04 -4.06 11.52
C LEU A 492 -1.04 -4.16 9.97
N ASN A 493 -0.50 -5.19 9.40
CA ASN A 493 -0.38 -5.38 7.96
C ASN A 493 -1.74 -5.40 7.21
N SER A 494 -2.43 -4.26 7.21
CA SER A 494 -3.79 -4.11 6.67
C SER A 494 -3.79 -3.08 5.56
N ALA A 495 -4.03 -3.52 4.31
CA ALA A 495 -3.94 -2.66 3.14
C ALA A 495 -4.87 -3.09 2.01
N VAL A 496 -5.16 -2.13 1.13
CA VAL A 496 -5.75 -2.34 -0.19
C VAL A 496 -4.62 -2.29 -1.21
N LEU A 497 -4.57 -3.28 -2.08
CA LEU A 497 -3.50 -3.54 -3.02
C LEU A 497 -4.04 -3.54 -4.44
N LEU A 498 -3.30 -2.93 -5.37
CA LEU A 498 -3.61 -2.89 -6.80
C LEU A 498 -2.34 -3.23 -7.58
N ASN A 499 -2.36 -4.30 -8.37
CA ASN A 499 -1.21 -4.68 -9.19
C ASN A 499 -1.46 -4.42 -10.69
N ILE A 500 -0.56 -3.68 -11.30
CA ILE A 500 -0.56 -3.38 -12.73
C ILE A 500 0.81 -3.73 -13.30
N ASN A 501 0.88 -4.78 -14.08
CA ASN A 501 2.11 -5.23 -14.76
C ASN A 501 3.31 -5.42 -13.81
N ASN A 502 3.08 -6.14 -12.70
CA ASN A 502 4.04 -6.38 -11.61
C ASN A 502 4.48 -5.13 -10.82
N VAL A 503 3.85 -4.00 -11.02
CA VAL A 503 3.96 -2.84 -10.13
C VAL A 503 2.75 -2.83 -9.21
N GLN A 504 2.96 -3.04 -7.92
CA GLN A 504 1.91 -3.07 -6.92
C GLN A 504 1.83 -1.75 -6.17
N PHE A 505 0.66 -1.16 -6.19
CA PHE A 505 0.30 0.02 -5.41
C PHE A 505 -0.43 -0.45 -4.17
N SER A 506 -0.07 0.05 -3.01
CA SER A 506 -0.79 -0.24 -1.79
C SER A 506 -1.11 1.02 -0.99
N PHE A 507 -2.19 0.94 -0.24
CA PHE A 507 -2.58 1.96 0.72
C PHE A 507 -3.08 1.29 2.01
N GLY A 508 -2.38 1.55 3.10
CA GLY A 508 -2.70 0.95 4.39
C GLY A 508 -1.53 1.02 5.37
N GLU A 509 -1.57 0.15 6.35
CA GLU A 509 -0.50 -0.03 7.33
C GLU A 509 0.25 -1.32 6.97
N GLU A 510 1.48 -1.19 6.49
CA GLU A 510 2.31 -2.32 6.10
C GLU A 510 3.71 -2.17 6.68
N SER A 511 4.18 -3.20 7.36
CA SER A 511 5.55 -3.25 7.87
C SER A 511 6.53 -3.45 6.74
N GLN A 512 7.70 -2.83 6.86
CA GLN A 512 8.77 -2.87 5.88
C GLN A 512 10.08 -3.33 6.53
N TRP A 513 10.94 -3.95 5.72
CA TRP A 513 12.26 -4.38 6.13
C TRP A 513 13.24 -4.12 5.00
N LEU A 514 14.06 -3.08 5.15
CA LEU A 514 14.88 -2.52 4.08
C LEU A 514 16.37 -2.69 4.36
N GLY A 515 16.84 -3.93 4.34
CA GLY A 515 18.23 -4.35 4.52
C GLY A 515 18.33 -5.85 4.76
N PRO A 516 19.55 -6.45 4.67
CA PRO A 516 19.75 -7.88 4.78
C PRO A 516 19.90 -8.40 6.22
N GLY A 517 20.05 -7.50 7.21
CA GLY A 517 20.26 -7.88 8.60
C GLY A 517 19.06 -8.56 9.23
N GLU A 518 19.28 -9.52 10.13
CA GLU A 518 18.24 -10.24 10.88
C GLU A 518 17.96 -9.62 12.25
N SER A 519 18.96 -9.01 12.87
CA SER A 519 18.79 -8.29 14.14
C SER A 519 17.99 -6.99 14.02
N GLY A 520 17.69 -6.57 12.80
CA GLY A 520 16.99 -5.34 12.42
C GLY A 520 17.77 -4.62 11.34
N SER A 521 17.10 -4.29 10.25
CA SER A 521 17.69 -3.45 9.20
C SER A 521 17.97 -2.06 9.73
N LEU A 522 19.07 -1.46 9.31
CA LEU A 522 19.45 -0.11 9.71
C LEU A 522 18.47 0.94 9.20
N LEU A 523 17.96 0.80 7.97
CA LEU A 523 17.08 1.79 7.38
C LEU A 523 15.66 1.68 7.92
N MET A 524 15.05 0.49 7.85
CA MET A 524 13.70 0.24 8.34
C MET A 524 13.50 -1.24 8.67
N SER A 525 12.87 -1.51 9.82
CA SER A 525 12.53 -2.84 10.30
C SER A 525 11.10 -2.86 10.87
N ASN A 526 10.63 -4.03 11.32
CA ASN A 526 9.36 -4.13 12.06
C ASN A 526 9.51 -3.92 13.57
N ASN A 527 10.56 -3.21 14.00
CA ASN A 527 10.72 -2.87 15.42
C ASN A 527 9.68 -1.87 15.91
N ALA A 528 9.30 -0.90 15.06
CA ALA A 528 8.17 0.00 15.30
C ALA A 528 6.87 -0.54 14.67
N ALA A 529 5.74 -0.04 15.14
CA ALA A 529 4.45 -0.29 14.51
C ALA A 529 4.44 0.28 13.08
N PRO A 530 3.76 -0.37 12.12
CA PRO A 530 3.55 0.22 10.81
C PRO A 530 2.71 1.50 10.92
N PHE A 531 2.80 2.35 9.92
CA PHE A 531 2.06 3.60 9.83
C PHE A 531 1.26 3.67 8.53
N PRO A 532 0.18 4.44 8.47
CA PRO A 532 -0.59 4.63 7.26
C PRO A 532 0.28 5.21 6.15
N ALA A 533 0.45 4.46 5.06
CA ALA A 533 1.31 4.83 3.94
C ALA A 533 0.67 4.47 2.59
N PHE A 534 1.08 5.19 1.56
CA PHE A 534 0.96 4.80 0.17
C PHE A 534 2.31 4.24 -0.26
N LYS A 535 2.30 3.08 -0.92
CA LYS A 535 3.52 2.40 -1.40
C LYS A 535 3.38 2.00 -2.87
N ILE A 536 4.48 2.03 -3.58
CA ILE A 536 4.66 1.50 -4.93
C ILE A 536 5.83 0.52 -4.86
N ASP A 537 5.60 -0.72 -5.26
CA ASP A 537 6.58 -1.80 -5.17
C ASP A 537 6.62 -2.63 -6.46
N ASP A 538 7.80 -2.86 -7.00
CA ASP A 538 8.02 -3.83 -8.06
C ASP A 538 7.98 -5.24 -7.46
N VAL A 539 6.87 -5.95 -7.64
CA VAL A 539 6.69 -7.32 -7.11
C VAL A 539 7.35 -8.41 -7.95
N ALA A 540 8.07 -8.04 -8.97
CA ALA A 540 8.96 -8.92 -9.73
C ALA A 540 10.16 -8.12 -10.23
N PRO A 541 11.40 -8.62 -10.05
CA PRO A 541 12.58 -7.95 -10.60
C PRO A 541 12.44 -7.79 -12.12
N HIS A 542 12.79 -6.62 -12.62
CA HIS A 542 12.70 -6.31 -14.05
C HIS A 542 14.04 -5.88 -14.63
N ASN A 543 14.17 -5.95 -15.96
CA ASN A 543 15.39 -5.55 -16.67
C ASN A 543 15.21 -4.16 -17.29
N ILE A 544 16.11 -3.23 -16.92
CA ILE A 544 16.19 -1.91 -17.54
C ILE A 544 17.11 -1.99 -18.76
N PRO A 545 16.62 -1.68 -19.98
CA PRO A 545 17.41 -1.76 -21.20
C PRO A 545 18.75 -1.02 -21.09
N GLY A 546 19.84 -1.68 -21.42
CA GLY A 546 21.21 -1.13 -21.31
C GLY A 546 21.80 -1.26 -19.91
N LEU A 547 21.11 -0.81 -18.87
CA LEU A 547 21.60 -0.80 -17.48
C LEU A 547 21.72 -2.21 -16.88
N SER A 548 20.71 -3.06 -17.10
CA SER A 548 20.71 -4.42 -16.56
C SER A 548 21.75 -5.36 -17.18
N LYS A 549 22.42 -4.96 -18.26
CA LYS A 549 23.60 -5.68 -18.74
C LYS A 549 24.76 -5.63 -17.74
N ILE A 550 24.82 -4.61 -16.90
CA ILE A 550 25.88 -4.40 -15.91
C ILE A 550 25.35 -4.71 -14.51
N LEU A 551 24.18 -4.19 -14.16
CA LEU A 551 23.60 -4.27 -12.81
C LEU A 551 22.74 -5.52 -12.58
N GLY A 552 22.41 -6.28 -13.65
CA GLY A 552 21.44 -7.37 -13.55
C GLY A 552 19.99 -6.86 -13.39
N PRO A 553 19.07 -7.74 -12.99
CA PRO A 553 17.69 -7.36 -12.71
C PRO A 553 17.63 -6.38 -11.54
N VAL A 554 16.61 -5.50 -11.58
CA VAL A 554 16.41 -4.41 -10.63
C VAL A 554 15.03 -4.55 -10.00
N ARG A 555 14.92 -4.23 -8.72
CA ARG A 555 13.66 -4.04 -7.99
C ARG A 555 13.68 -2.69 -7.30
N THR A 556 12.55 -1.98 -7.34
CA THR A 556 12.38 -0.67 -6.71
C THR A 556 11.18 -0.66 -5.78
N GLU A 557 11.27 0.12 -4.73
CA GLU A 557 10.18 0.39 -3.80
C GLU A 557 10.19 1.87 -3.44
N PHE A 558 9.01 2.47 -3.39
CA PHE A 558 8.75 3.82 -2.89
C PHE A 558 7.60 3.78 -1.90
N PHE A 559 7.69 4.53 -0.82
CA PHE A 559 6.56 4.75 0.07
C PHE A 559 6.53 6.19 0.61
N ILE A 560 5.35 6.63 0.99
CA ILE A 560 5.12 7.88 1.72
C ILE A 560 3.99 7.69 2.72
N GLY A 561 4.24 8.05 3.98
CA GLY A 561 3.26 7.86 5.06
C GLY A 561 3.34 8.92 6.13
N GLN A 562 2.40 8.91 7.06
CA GLN A 562 2.36 9.83 8.18
C GLN A 562 2.75 9.10 9.46
N LEU A 563 3.75 9.63 10.16
CA LEU A 563 4.19 9.13 11.46
C LEU A 563 3.21 9.48 12.58
N SER A 564 3.36 8.79 13.70
CA SER A 564 2.65 9.05 14.95
C SER A 564 3.61 9.04 16.14
N GLY A 565 3.16 9.55 17.28
CA GLY A 565 3.95 9.56 18.51
C GLY A 565 5.14 10.52 18.53
N GLN A 566 5.23 11.45 17.59
CA GLN A 566 6.21 12.52 17.66
C GLN A 566 5.78 13.56 18.70
N HIS A 567 6.57 13.72 19.77
CA HIS A 567 6.24 14.60 20.88
C HIS A 567 6.83 16.01 20.73
N TRP A 568 8.04 16.12 20.20
CA TRP A 568 8.80 17.36 20.15
C TRP A 568 9.36 17.64 18.75
N GLU A 569 9.16 18.87 18.30
CA GLU A 569 9.72 19.36 17.05
C GLU A 569 10.24 20.79 17.22
N PHE A 570 11.30 21.15 16.50
CA PHE A 570 11.80 22.51 16.46
C PHE A 570 11.16 23.32 15.33
N CYS A 571 10.56 24.45 15.69
CA CYS A 571 9.88 25.34 14.76
C CYS A 571 10.21 26.81 15.06
N THR A 572 10.70 27.52 14.07
CA THR A 572 11.10 28.94 14.20
C THR A 572 10.13 29.91 13.54
N VAL A 573 9.07 29.42 12.89
CA VAL A 573 8.10 30.34 12.28
C VAL A 573 7.18 30.96 13.33
N PRO A 574 6.72 32.19 13.13
CA PRO A 574 5.94 32.93 14.13
C PRO A 574 4.63 32.27 14.55
N THR A 575 4.11 31.38 13.72
CA THR A 575 2.87 30.64 14.00
C THR A 575 3.07 29.50 14.98
N CYS A 576 4.31 29.07 15.25
CA CYS A 576 4.64 28.03 16.20
C CYS A 576 4.72 28.59 17.61
N GLN A 577 3.96 27.96 18.52
CA GLN A 577 4.01 28.31 19.94
C GLN A 577 5.06 27.45 20.64
N SER A 578 6.13 28.08 21.10
CA SER A 578 7.20 27.39 21.84
C SER A 578 6.73 26.92 23.22
N PHE A 579 7.24 25.78 23.64
CA PHE A 579 7.04 25.31 25.02
C PHE A 579 7.73 26.28 26.00
N PRO A 580 7.09 26.60 27.15
CA PRO A 580 7.65 27.53 28.13
C PRO A 580 9.09 27.12 28.59
N GLY A 581 10.02 28.06 28.48
CA GLY A 581 11.42 27.83 28.82
C GLY A 581 12.29 27.15 27.72
N TYR A 582 11.70 26.74 26.58
CA TYR A 582 12.41 26.09 25.47
C TYR A 582 12.09 26.80 24.15
N PRO A 583 12.81 27.86 23.82
CA PRO A 583 12.56 28.62 22.59
C PRO A 583 12.67 27.77 21.35
N GLY A 584 11.67 27.84 20.48
CA GLY A 584 11.60 27.08 19.24
C GLY A 584 11.14 25.63 19.39
N VAL A 585 11.07 25.05 20.59
CA VAL A 585 10.60 23.69 20.79
C VAL A 585 9.07 23.67 20.95
N VAL A 586 8.40 22.96 20.04
CA VAL A 586 6.94 22.79 20.02
C VAL A 586 6.58 21.40 20.51
N GLY A 587 5.56 21.28 21.35
CA GLY A 587 5.06 20.03 21.94
C GLY A 587 4.44 20.29 23.32
N PRO A 588 4.20 19.24 24.16
CA PRO A 588 4.19 17.84 23.71
C PRO A 588 3.01 17.56 22.78
N ASN A 589 3.06 16.48 22.00
CA ASN A 589 2.04 16.14 21.01
C ASN A 589 2.04 17.11 19.81
N VAL A 590 3.04 16.94 18.96
CA VAL A 590 3.20 17.66 17.71
C VAL A 590 1.96 17.51 16.81
N SER A 591 1.46 18.61 16.27
CA SER A 591 0.34 18.63 15.30
C SER A 591 0.53 19.72 14.27
N PRO A 592 0.52 19.40 12.95
CA PRO A 592 0.38 18.05 12.38
C PRO A 592 1.61 17.18 12.66
N GLN A 593 1.40 15.85 12.74
CA GLN A 593 2.51 14.90 12.81
C GLN A 593 3.31 14.91 11.50
N PRO A 594 4.64 14.72 11.53
CA PRO A 594 5.45 14.69 10.32
C PRO A 594 5.13 13.51 9.42
N PHE A 595 5.54 13.62 8.16
CA PHE A 595 5.52 12.55 7.19
C PHE A 595 6.92 11.97 7.04
N ILE A 596 6.98 10.75 6.54
CA ILE A 596 8.18 10.09 6.08
C ILE A 596 7.95 9.56 4.68
N HIS A 597 8.95 9.69 3.81
CA HIS A 597 9.00 8.92 2.57
C HIS A 597 10.27 8.10 2.54
N GLY A 598 10.28 7.07 1.71
CA GLY A 598 11.45 6.24 1.51
C GLY A 598 11.48 5.61 0.14
N GLU A 599 12.68 5.40 -0.37
CA GLU A 599 12.94 4.72 -1.62
C GLU A 599 14.05 3.69 -1.43
N LYS A 600 13.86 2.55 -2.04
CA LYS A 600 14.90 1.52 -2.13
C LYS A 600 15.01 1.01 -3.55
N ILE A 601 16.23 0.82 -4.00
CA ILE A 601 16.58 0.13 -5.23
C ILE A 601 17.54 -0.98 -4.91
N SER A 602 17.25 -2.20 -5.36
CA SER A 602 18.16 -3.34 -5.29
C SER A 602 18.41 -3.91 -6.66
N PHE A 603 19.60 -4.38 -6.90
CA PHE A 603 20.01 -4.99 -8.14
C PHE A 603 20.96 -6.16 -7.90
N GLN A 604 20.96 -7.11 -8.84
CA GLN A 604 21.69 -8.36 -8.72
C GLN A 604 22.65 -8.53 -9.92
N PRO A 605 23.86 -7.93 -9.86
CA PRO A 605 24.84 -8.01 -10.97
C PRO A 605 25.26 -9.42 -11.30
N THR A 606 25.28 -10.31 -10.33
CA THR A 606 25.55 -11.75 -10.48
C THR A 606 24.63 -12.58 -9.61
N PRO A 607 24.42 -13.85 -9.88
CA PRO A 607 23.64 -14.73 -9.01
C PRO A 607 24.18 -14.84 -7.56
N ASN A 608 25.38 -14.37 -7.29
CA ASN A 608 26.01 -14.41 -5.99
C ASN A 608 26.08 -13.06 -5.29
N LEU A 609 25.81 -11.96 -5.99
CA LEU A 609 25.94 -10.61 -5.46
C LEU A 609 24.63 -9.85 -5.66
N GLU A 610 24.02 -9.46 -4.58
CA GLU A 610 22.96 -8.46 -4.49
C GLU A 610 23.54 -7.19 -3.87
N PHE A 611 23.09 -6.04 -4.36
CA PHE A 611 23.46 -4.74 -3.86
C PHE A 611 22.22 -3.85 -3.78
N GLY A 612 22.06 -3.13 -2.67
CA GLY A 612 20.95 -2.22 -2.45
C GLY A 612 21.40 -0.81 -2.07
N MET A 613 20.59 0.17 -2.46
CA MET A 613 20.71 1.57 -2.00
C MET A 613 19.32 2.04 -1.59
N GLY A 614 19.24 2.77 -0.49
CA GLY A 614 17.97 3.30 0.01
C GLY A 614 18.14 4.64 0.68
N ILE A 615 17.03 5.36 0.75
CA ILE A 615 16.93 6.63 1.45
C ILE A 615 15.58 6.69 2.16
N THR A 616 15.55 7.30 3.33
CA THR A 616 14.33 7.76 3.98
C THR A 616 14.48 9.21 4.39
N ALA A 617 13.39 9.97 4.35
CA ALA A 617 13.40 11.34 4.82
C ALA A 617 12.12 11.69 5.56
N MET A 618 12.27 12.14 6.81
CA MET A 618 11.17 12.75 7.56
C MET A 618 11.01 14.20 7.10
N PHE A 619 9.77 14.64 6.87
CA PHE A 619 9.45 16.00 6.43
C PHE A 619 8.05 16.41 6.88
N GLY A 620 7.75 17.70 6.79
CA GLY A 620 6.48 18.24 7.30
C GLY A 620 6.52 18.48 8.80
N GLY A 621 5.35 18.62 9.43
CA GLY A 621 5.20 19.01 10.83
C GLY A 621 4.89 20.50 11.02
N PRO A 622 4.86 21.00 12.28
CA PRO A 622 4.57 22.39 12.56
C PRO A 622 5.48 23.36 11.82
N GLY A 623 4.87 24.32 11.13
CA GLY A 623 5.60 25.35 10.37
C GLY A 623 6.27 24.89 9.07
N LEU A 624 6.16 23.62 8.72
CA LEU A 624 6.65 23.08 7.45
C LEU A 624 5.50 22.33 6.74
N PRO A 625 4.78 22.99 5.82
CA PRO A 625 3.66 22.34 5.13
C PRO A 625 4.15 21.21 4.21
N VAL A 626 3.36 20.17 4.11
CA VAL A 626 3.59 19.07 3.15
C VAL A 626 3.23 19.56 1.76
N THR A 627 4.25 19.88 0.96
CA THR A 627 4.15 20.34 -0.42
C THR A 627 5.08 19.55 -1.32
N PHE A 628 4.83 19.52 -2.64
CA PHE A 628 5.76 18.93 -3.60
C PHE A 628 7.16 19.55 -3.52
N GLY A 629 7.25 20.86 -3.35
CA GLY A 629 8.52 21.56 -3.21
C GLY A 629 9.32 21.08 -1.99
N ASN A 630 8.67 20.98 -0.83
CA ASN A 630 9.31 20.47 0.39
C ASN A 630 9.66 18.99 0.28
N PHE A 631 8.82 18.19 -0.33
CA PHE A 631 9.10 16.78 -0.60
C PHE A 631 10.36 16.63 -1.45
N PHE A 632 10.43 17.26 -2.63
CA PHE A 632 11.61 17.14 -3.49
C PHE A 632 12.86 17.75 -2.87
N SER A 633 12.74 18.80 -2.07
CA SER A 633 13.91 19.42 -1.41
C SER A 633 14.58 18.49 -0.39
N THR A 634 13.89 17.48 0.14
CA THR A 634 14.51 16.48 1.03
C THR A 634 15.68 15.72 0.38
N TYR A 635 15.67 15.59 -0.95
CA TYR A 635 16.72 14.84 -1.67
C TYR A 635 18.00 15.63 -1.85
N TYR A 636 17.94 16.95 -2.00
CA TYR A 636 19.11 17.76 -2.41
C TYR A 636 19.43 18.93 -1.49
N VAL A 637 18.49 19.38 -0.67
CA VAL A 637 18.76 20.49 0.24
C VAL A 637 19.42 19.97 1.50
N HIS A 638 20.63 20.43 1.75
CA HIS A 638 21.32 20.28 3.02
C HIS A 638 21.72 21.68 3.50
N THR A 639 21.14 22.12 4.60
CA THR A 639 21.44 23.43 5.18
C THR A 639 21.32 23.41 6.69
N PRO A 640 22.25 24.02 7.42
CA PRO A 640 22.14 24.21 8.86
C PRO A 640 21.08 25.27 9.23
N ASN A 641 20.50 25.96 8.24
CA ASN A 641 19.42 26.91 8.51
C ASN A 641 18.10 26.15 8.71
N LEU A 642 17.70 26.00 9.97
CA LEU A 642 16.49 25.27 10.39
C LEU A 642 15.21 25.72 9.70
N ALA A 643 15.06 26.99 9.38
CA ALA A 643 13.90 27.51 8.67
C ALA A 643 13.83 27.05 7.19
N LYS A 644 14.96 26.61 6.62
CA LYS A 644 15.08 26.16 5.23
C LYS A 644 15.39 24.66 5.11
N ASN A 645 15.65 24.00 6.22
CA ASN A 645 15.92 22.56 6.23
C ASN A 645 14.59 21.80 5.96
N PRO A 646 14.47 21.07 4.86
CA PRO A 646 13.21 20.39 4.49
C PRO A 646 12.91 19.18 5.35
N GLY A 647 13.89 18.62 6.06
CA GLY A 647 13.68 17.45 6.89
C GLY A 647 14.96 16.65 7.16
N LYS A 648 14.80 15.52 7.89
CA LYS A 648 15.88 14.60 8.20
C LYS A 648 15.99 13.52 7.14
N ARG A 649 17.17 13.39 6.54
CA ARG A 649 17.51 12.36 5.57
C ARG A 649 18.42 11.31 6.18
N ILE A 650 18.10 10.04 5.92
CA ILE A 650 18.92 8.87 6.26
C ILE A 650 19.14 8.09 4.97
N SER A 651 20.38 7.83 4.60
CA SER A 651 20.75 7.07 3.42
C SER A 651 21.41 5.77 3.82
N ALA A 652 21.10 4.70 3.09
CA ALA A 652 21.63 3.37 3.35
C ALA A 652 22.21 2.74 2.08
N ALA A 653 23.16 1.84 2.26
CA ALA A 653 23.63 0.93 1.23
C ALA A 653 23.89 -0.43 1.86
N ASP A 654 23.52 -1.47 1.16
CA ASP A 654 23.68 -2.84 1.63
C ASP A 654 24.13 -3.75 0.51
N PHE A 655 24.71 -4.88 0.88
CA PHE A 655 24.96 -5.95 -0.07
C PHE A 655 24.90 -7.32 0.60
N THR A 656 24.61 -8.33 -0.21
CA THR A 656 24.66 -9.74 0.16
C THR A 656 25.54 -10.47 -0.85
N TYR A 657 26.57 -11.17 -0.36
CA TYR A 657 27.52 -11.90 -1.18
C TYR A 657 27.62 -13.36 -0.77
N ARG A 658 27.26 -14.23 -1.67
CA ARG A 658 27.39 -15.69 -1.52
C ARG A 658 28.74 -16.06 -2.12
N ILE A 659 29.67 -16.45 -1.27
CA ILE A 659 31.07 -16.66 -1.66
C ILE A 659 31.17 -17.81 -2.69
N PRO A 660 31.68 -17.58 -3.91
CA PRO A 660 31.84 -18.62 -4.91
C PRO A 660 32.66 -19.81 -4.39
N GLY A 661 32.17 -21.03 -4.64
CA GLY A 661 32.75 -22.26 -4.11
C GLY A 661 32.31 -22.61 -2.67
N LEU A 662 31.80 -21.65 -1.91
CA LEU A 662 31.25 -21.82 -0.58
C LEU A 662 29.78 -21.37 -0.49
N ARG A 663 29.18 -21.02 -1.63
CA ARG A 663 27.87 -20.37 -1.68
C ARG A 663 26.73 -21.20 -1.08
N ASP A 664 26.84 -22.50 -1.06
CA ASP A 664 25.83 -23.42 -0.52
C ASP A 664 25.92 -23.54 1.01
N TRP A 665 26.86 -22.89 1.66
CA TRP A 665 27.01 -22.89 3.10
C TRP A 665 27.61 -21.62 3.73
N LEU A 666 27.99 -20.58 2.94
CA LEU A 666 28.51 -19.33 3.50
C LEU A 666 28.06 -18.11 2.67
N THR A 667 27.29 -17.23 3.33
CA THR A 667 26.87 -15.93 2.82
C THR A 667 27.42 -14.85 3.76
N PHE A 668 28.01 -13.82 3.18
CA PHE A 668 28.40 -12.59 3.87
C PHE A 668 27.46 -11.46 3.45
N TYR A 669 27.05 -10.60 4.37
CA TYR A 669 26.26 -9.43 4.08
C TYR A 669 26.68 -8.24 4.94
N LEU A 670 26.35 -7.04 4.46
CA LEU A 670 26.62 -5.79 5.14
C LEU A 670 25.42 -4.88 4.97
N ASP A 671 24.97 -4.29 6.06
CA ASP A 671 24.05 -3.16 6.06
C ASP A 671 24.80 -1.92 6.53
N SER A 672 24.62 -0.77 5.88
CA SER A 672 25.30 0.48 6.25
C SER A 672 24.38 1.67 6.09
N LEU A 673 24.58 2.66 6.96
CA LEU A 673 23.71 3.83 7.06
C LEU A 673 24.54 5.09 7.36
N VAL A 674 24.11 6.20 6.78
CA VAL A 674 24.65 7.53 7.09
C VAL A 674 23.51 8.54 7.19
N VAL A 675 23.69 9.52 8.07
CA VAL A 675 22.73 10.60 8.28
C VAL A 675 23.19 11.83 7.52
N ASP A 676 22.27 12.51 6.83
CA ASP A 676 22.47 13.77 6.09
C ASP A 676 23.48 13.73 4.92
N GLU A 677 23.97 12.56 4.57
CA GLU A 677 24.76 12.33 3.35
C GLU A 677 23.95 11.56 2.31
N ILE A 678 24.39 11.60 1.06
CA ILE A 678 23.68 10.95 -0.06
C ILE A 678 23.88 9.43 -0.01
N SER A 679 25.04 8.96 0.49
CA SER A 679 25.39 7.54 0.53
C SER A 679 26.38 7.26 1.65
N PRO A 680 26.28 6.13 2.35
CA PRO A 680 27.30 5.68 3.28
C PRO A 680 28.58 5.19 2.59
N ILE A 681 28.54 4.92 1.29
CA ILE A 681 29.72 4.46 0.54
C ILE A 681 30.74 5.58 0.46
N GLY A 682 31.93 5.33 1.03
CA GLY A 682 33.01 6.32 1.10
C GLY A 682 32.88 7.31 2.26
N SER A 683 31.77 7.29 3.02
CA SER A 683 31.61 8.14 4.19
C SER A 683 32.45 7.63 5.39
N THR A 684 33.13 8.54 6.06
CA THR A 684 33.80 8.25 7.35
C THR A 684 32.85 8.18 8.53
N ARG A 685 31.58 8.61 8.33
CA ARG A 685 30.51 8.66 9.32
C ARG A 685 29.55 7.48 9.22
N ALA A 686 29.76 6.58 8.26
CA ALA A 686 28.87 5.46 8.05
C ALA A 686 28.88 4.50 9.25
N ASN A 687 27.69 4.14 9.72
CA ASN A 687 27.46 3.04 10.63
C ASN A 687 27.34 1.75 9.81
N VAL A 688 27.76 0.62 10.39
CA VAL A 688 27.86 -0.63 9.63
C VAL A 688 27.50 -1.83 10.51
N ASN A 689 26.66 -2.70 9.97
CA ASN A 689 26.26 -3.97 10.56
C ASN A 689 26.66 -5.11 9.62
N PRO A 690 27.87 -5.68 9.75
CA PRO A 690 28.29 -6.85 9.00
C PRO A 690 27.62 -8.12 9.55
N GLY A 691 27.29 -9.05 8.66
CA GLY A 691 26.73 -10.33 9.05
C GLY A 691 27.27 -11.50 8.24
N ILE A 692 27.25 -12.68 8.85
CA ILE A 692 27.51 -13.96 8.22
C ILE A 692 26.32 -14.89 8.42
N TYR A 693 26.02 -15.67 7.40
CA TYR A 693 24.95 -16.67 7.43
C TYR A 693 25.44 -17.99 6.85
N MET A 694 25.30 -19.04 7.62
CA MET A 694 25.57 -20.43 7.25
C MET A 694 24.28 -21.23 7.36
N PRO A 695 23.57 -21.53 6.26
CA PRO A 695 22.30 -22.24 6.26
C PRO A 695 22.44 -23.73 6.64
N LYS A 696 23.67 -24.23 6.63
CA LYS A 696 24.08 -25.53 7.12
C LYS A 696 25.52 -25.51 7.64
N ILE A 697 25.83 -26.27 8.63
CA ILE A 697 27.21 -26.51 9.05
C ILE A 697 27.72 -27.77 8.32
N PRO A 698 28.96 -27.79 7.82
CA PRO A 698 29.54 -28.97 7.21
C PRO A 698 29.37 -30.21 8.12
N LYS A 699 28.86 -31.30 7.57
CA LYS A 699 28.51 -32.56 8.26
C LYS A 699 27.25 -32.54 9.15
N ILE A 700 26.63 -31.38 9.39
CA ILE A 700 25.39 -31.24 10.17
C ILE A 700 24.39 -30.38 9.37
N PRO A 701 23.73 -30.91 8.34
CA PRO A 701 22.92 -30.12 7.39
C PRO A 701 21.67 -29.46 8.01
N LYS A 702 21.27 -29.89 9.22
CA LYS A 702 20.13 -29.31 9.95
C LYS A 702 20.53 -28.21 10.92
N LEU A 703 21.82 -27.92 11.07
CA LEU A 703 22.30 -26.90 11.97
C LEU A 703 22.70 -25.65 11.17
N GLU A 704 22.12 -24.51 11.53
CA GLU A 704 22.29 -23.21 10.93
C GLU A 704 22.96 -22.28 11.93
N LEU A 705 23.84 -21.41 11.44
CA LEU A 705 24.51 -20.38 12.21
C LEU A 705 24.34 -19.02 11.53
N ARG A 706 23.97 -18.02 12.31
CA ARG A 706 24.00 -16.62 11.89
C ARG A 706 24.67 -15.77 12.97
N ALA A 707 25.45 -14.78 12.56
CA ALA A 707 26.08 -13.84 13.49
C ALA A 707 26.19 -12.46 12.84
N GLU A 708 25.87 -11.42 13.61
CA GLU A 708 25.90 -10.02 13.19
C GLU A 708 26.68 -9.17 14.17
N GLY A 709 27.48 -8.27 13.64
CA GLY A 709 28.10 -7.20 14.40
C GLY A 709 27.32 -5.91 14.24
N ILE A 710 27.34 -5.08 15.26
CA ILE A 710 26.59 -3.82 15.32
C ILE A 710 27.53 -2.71 15.74
N ASN A 711 27.54 -1.60 14.99
CA ASN A 711 28.36 -0.44 15.30
C ASN A 711 27.68 0.87 14.90
N GLU A 712 26.86 1.39 15.81
CA GLU A 712 26.12 2.65 15.70
C GLU A 712 26.86 3.84 16.34
N SER A 713 28.11 3.66 16.75
CA SER A 713 28.87 4.65 17.52
C SER A 713 30.08 5.24 16.78
N ARG A 714 30.15 5.04 15.45
CA ARG A 714 31.35 5.37 14.68
C ARG A 714 31.56 6.86 14.42
N THR A 715 30.56 7.68 14.61
CA THR A 715 30.62 9.13 14.40
C THR A 715 31.48 9.83 15.43
N LYS A 716 32.74 10.08 15.11
CA LYS A 716 33.69 10.83 15.97
C LYS A 716 33.49 12.36 15.95
N GLU A 717 32.77 12.88 14.98
CA GLU A 717 32.73 14.32 14.69
C GLU A 717 31.48 15.05 15.21
N PHE A 718 30.51 14.32 15.72
CA PHE A 718 29.25 14.90 16.19
C PHE A 718 28.93 14.50 17.62
N VAL A 719 27.83 15.07 18.12
CA VAL A 719 27.33 14.75 19.46
C VAL A 719 27.10 13.24 19.56
N PRO A 720 27.52 12.58 20.65
CA PRO A 720 27.24 11.16 20.86
C PRO A 720 25.76 10.85 20.71
N GLY A 721 25.48 9.74 20.03
CA GLY A 721 24.10 9.35 19.75
C GLY A 721 23.45 10.06 18.56
N PHE A 722 24.22 10.62 17.64
CA PHE A 722 23.69 11.34 16.45
C PHE A 722 22.93 10.44 15.47
N VAL A 723 23.22 9.15 15.42
CA VAL A 723 22.49 8.19 14.58
C VAL A 723 21.02 8.18 14.96
N TYR A 724 20.15 8.22 13.97
CA TYR A 724 18.68 8.32 14.11
C TYR A 724 18.16 9.58 14.81
N TYR A 725 19.02 10.44 15.34
CA TYR A 725 18.65 11.68 15.98
C TYR A 725 18.82 12.88 15.03
N ASP A 726 17.85 13.75 15.01
CA ASP A 726 17.92 15.05 14.36
C ASP A 726 17.79 16.14 15.44
N GLY A 727 18.93 16.59 15.96
CA GLY A 727 19.02 17.66 16.92
C GLY A 727 18.47 18.99 16.40
N ASP A 728 18.23 19.09 15.11
CA ASP A 728 17.78 20.31 14.50
C ASP A 728 16.26 20.44 14.54
N ARG A 729 15.52 19.51 13.93
CA ARG A 729 14.08 19.65 13.78
C ARG A 729 13.30 18.58 14.54
N TYR A 730 13.48 17.30 14.22
CA TYR A 730 12.66 16.19 14.78
C TYR A 730 13.25 15.71 16.09
N ARG A 731 12.93 16.42 17.18
CA ARG A 731 13.52 16.19 18.51
C ARG A 731 13.17 14.84 19.13
N SER A 732 12.09 14.21 18.66
CA SER A 732 11.74 12.84 19.04
C SER A 732 12.54 11.77 18.29
N GLY A 733 13.27 12.15 17.23
CA GLY A 733 14.12 11.25 16.45
C GLY A 733 13.36 10.35 15.46
N TYR A 734 14.05 9.33 14.97
CA TYR A 734 13.58 8.39 13.94
C TYR A 734 12.70 7.27 14.55
N ILE A 735 11.59 7.66 15.12
CA ILE A 735 10.65 6.75 15.81
C ILE A 735 9.23 6.84 15.24
N ASN A 736 8.47 5.76 15.44
CA ASN A 736 7.00 5.73 15.30
C ASN A 736 6.40 5.11 16.56
N ASP A 737 5.44 5.81 17.18
CA ASP A 737 4.81 5.40 18.45
C ASP A 737 5.80 4.96 19.53
N SER A 738 6.86 5.75 19.75
CA SER A 738 7.93 5.54 20.73
C SER A 738 8.92 4.40 20.42
N PHE A 739 8.79 3.69 19.30
CA PHE A 739 9.72 2.66 18.89
C PHE A 739 10.58 3.12 17.71
N LEU A 740 11.85 2.75 17.73
CA LEU A 740 12.80 3.04 16.66
C LEU A 740 12.41 2.30 15.37
N MET A 741 12.33 3.01 14.25
CA MET A 741 11.93 2.41 12.96
C MET A 741 13.04 1.59 12.30
N GLY A 742 14.32 1.87 12.62
CA GLY A 742 15.48 1.12 12.16
C GLY A 742 15.82 -0.05 13.08
N THR A 743 17.13 -0.33 13.22
CA THR A 743 17.60 -1.41 14.11
C THR A 743 17.28 -1.12 15.58
N PRO A 744 16.86 -2.12 16.36
CA PRO A 744 16.54 -1.93 17.79
C PRO A 744 17.76 -1.65 18.69
N PHE A 745 18.99 -1.68 18.17
CA PHE A 745 20.19 -1.39 18.94
C PHE A 745 20.40 0.10 19.24
N GLY A 746 19.65 0.98 18.56
CA GLY A 746 19.59 2.39 18.93
C GLY A 746 20.89 3.17 18.81
N ARG A 747 20.89 4.32 19.49
CA ARG A 747 21.92 5.36 19.36
C ARG A 747 23.20 4.99 20.13
N ALA A 748 24.35 5.36 19.57
CA ALA A 748 25.68 5.21 20.18
C ALA A 748 26.02 3.78 20.64
N SER A 749 25.42 2.77 20.05
CA SER A 749 25.54 1.36 20.43
C SER A 749 26.63 0.63 19.65
N ARG A 750 27.23 -0.37 20.32
CA ARG A 750 28.11 -1.38 19.74
C ARG A 750 27.73 -2.74 20.30
N GLY A 751 27.94 -3.77 19.50
CA GLY A 751 27.66 -5.12 19.96
C GLY A 751 27.55 -6.12 18.86
N GLY A 752 26.60 -7.04 19.04
CA GLY A 752 26.29 -8.06 18.06
C GLY A 752 25.26 -9.03 18.58
N GLN A 753 24.74 -9.80 17.66
CA GLN A 753 23.80 -10.87 17.94
C GLN A 753 24.19 -12.12 17.17
N GLY A 754 23.98 -13.28 17.78
CA GLY A 754 24.25 -14.57 17.15
C GLY A 754 23.15 -15.55 17.43
N TRP A 755 22.91 -16.43 16.47
CA TRP A 755 21.87 -17.46 16.53
C TRP A 755 22.42 -18.80 16.07
N LEU A 756 22.03 -19.85 16.76
CA LEU A 756 22.26 -21.22 16.41
C LEU A 756 20.90 -21.93 16.31
N THR A 757 20.52 -22.35 15.11
CA THR A 757 19.19 -22.94 14.85
C THR A 757 19.33 -24.40 14.44
N TYR A 758 18.60 -25.28 15.10
CA TYR A 758 18.46 -26.67 14.68
C TYR A 758 17.06 -26.92 14.10
N TRP A 759 17.03 -27.38 12.85
CA TRP A 759 15.83 -27.66 12.09
C TRP A 759 15.45 -29.14 12.17
N PHE A 760 14.34 -29.46 12.82
CA PHE A 760 13.75 -30.81 12.81
C PHE A 760 13.04 -31.05 11.47
N SER A 761 12.32 -30.04 10.97
CA SER A 761 11.63 -30.00 9.68
C SER A 761 11.52 -28.55 9.20
N PRO A 762 11.00 -28.24 8.00
CA PRO A 762 10.86 -26.86 7.50
C PRO A 762 10.05 -25.92 8.41
N ARG A 763 9.12 -26.46 9.21
CA ARG A 763 8.26 -25.69 10.15
C ARG A 763 8.53 -25.98 11.63
N ASN A 764 9.53 -26.79 11.94
CA ASN A 764 9.85 -27.15 13.33
C ASN A 764 11.32 -26.86 13.59
N LYS A 765 11.59 -25.94 14.50
CA LYS A 765 12.96 -25.54 14.86
C LYS A 765 13.11 -25.21 16.34
N VAL A 766 14.34 -25.30 16.82
CA VAL A 766 14.78 -24.70 18.08
C VAL A 766 15.98 -23.83 17.77
N GLN A 767 15.96 -22.62 18.29
CA GLN A 767 17.00 -21.62 18.09
C GLN A 767 17.49 -21.13 19.45
N GLY A 768 18.78 -21.16 19.67
CA GLY A 768 19.45 -20.48 20.76
C GLY A 768 20.10 -19.22 20.27
N GLY A 769 20.08 -18.15 21.08
CA GLY A 769 20.69 -16.91 20.69
C GLY A 769 21.33 -16.13 21.84
N TYR A 770 22.19 -15.23 21.44
CA TYR A 770 22.94 -14.34 22.32
C TYR A 770 22.95 -12.94 21.71
N ARG A 771 22.63 -11.91 22.51
CA ARG A 771 22.71 -10.51 22.11
C ARG A 771 23.57 -9.75 23.14
N LEU A 772 24.47 -8.90 22.62
CA LEU A 772 25.26 -7.96 23.39
C LEU A 772 25.07 -6.56 22.81
N GLN A 773 24.68 -5.61 23.64
CA GLN A 773 24.65 -4.19 23.33
C GLN A 773 25.48 -3.43 24.37
N THR A 774 26.32 -2.52 23.94
CA THR A 774 27.08 -1.59 24.78
C THR A 774 26.90 -0.19 24.23
N VAL A 775 26.34 0.70 25.04
CA VAL A 775 26.13 2.12 24.70
C VAL A 775 27.35 2.91 25.19
N SER A 776 27.80 3.88 24.40
CA SER A 776 28.95 4.72 24.69
C SER A 776 28.74 5.50 25.99
N PRO A 777 29.76 5.55 26.92
CA PRO A 777 29.68 6.36 28.14
C PRO A 777 29.45 7.86 27.92
N SER A 778 29.79 8.36 26.73
CA SER A 778 29.55 9.76 26.34
C SER A 778 28.10 10.06 25.99
N PHE A 779 27.26 9.05 25.87
CA PHE A 779 25.83 9.18 25.59
C PHE A 779 25.01 8.69 26.78
N ILE A 780 24.33 9.54 27.49
CA ILE A 780 23.49 9.28 28.67
C ILE A 780 24.16 8.31 29.65
N GLU A 781 25.43 8.61 30.03
CA GLU A 781 26.28 7.79 30.90
C GLU A 781 26.57 6.37 30.38
N GLY A 782 26.12 6.02 29.20
CA GLY A 782 26.28 4.71 28.59
C GLY A 782 25.55 3.59 29.31
N GLY A 783 25.89 2.37 28.91
CA GLY A 783 25.29 1.17 29.51
C GLY A 783 25.62 -0.11 28.76
N ARG A 784 25.17 -1.21 29.31
CA ARG A 784 25.36 -2.54 28.73
C ARG A 784 24.11 -3.39 28.93
N LEU A 785 23.73 -4.13 27.89
CA LEU A 785 22.67 -5.13 27.88
C LEU A 785 23.21 -6.44 27.33
N VAL A 786 22.84 -7.55 27.92
CA VAL A 786 23.17 -8.91 27.47
C VAL A 786 21.94 -9.78 27.59
N ASP A 787 21.58 -10.47 26.50
CA ASP A 787 20.50 -11.45 26.46
C ASP A 787 21.02 -12.82 26.11
N TYR A 788 20.37 -13.81 26.71
CA TYR A 788 20.41 -15.21 26.31
C TYR A 788 18.98 -15.65 26.05
N PHE A 789 18.71 -16.23 24.90
CA PHE A 789 17.35 -16.67 24.60
C PHE A 789 17.33 -18.04 23.91
N VAL A 790 16.22 -18.72 24.11
CA VAL A 790 15.85 -19.94 23.37
C VAL A 790 14.46 -19.73 22.83
N GLN A 791 14.32 -19.94 21.52
CA GLN A 791 13.05 -19.90 20.80
C GLN A 791 12.77 -21.26 20.18
N SER A 792 11.52 -21.65 20.17
CA SER A 792 11.07 -22.90 19.53
C SER A 792 9.82 -22.64 18.69
N GLU A 793 9.74 -23.27 17.54
CA GLU A 793 8.57 -23.31 16.70
C GLU A 793 8.25 -24.77 16.35
N ALA A 794 7.00 -25.16 16.47
CA ALA A 794 6.56 -26.53 16.18
C ALA A 794 5.12 -26.55 15.67
N MET A 795 4.87 -27.39 14.65
CA MET A 795 3.52 -27.72 14.21
C MET A 795 2.92 -28.81 15.10
N LEU A 796 1.77 -28.51 15.69
CA LEU A 796 0.97 -29.45 16.46
C LEU A 796 -0.13 -30.03 15.54
N GLY A 797 0.22 -31.00 14.72
CA GLY A 797 -0.65 -31.51 13.66
C GLY A 797 -0.57 -30.65 12.40
N HIS A 798 -1.68 -30.55 11.66
CA HIS A 798 -1.70 -29.87 10.36
C HIS A 798 -2.10 -28.38 10.43
N SER A 799 -2.84 -27.98 11.46
CA SER A 799 -3.53 -26.69 11.51
C SER A 799 -3.13 -25.80 12.69
N VAL A 800 -2.32 -26.28 13.61
CA VAL A 800 -1.94 -25.52 14.80
C VAL A 800 -0.43 -25.44 14.87
N SER A 801 0.13 -24.26 15.08
CA SER A 801 1.52 -24.09 15.44
C SER A 801 1.66 -23.58 16.89
N PHE A 802 2.74 -23.98 17.48
CA PHE A 802 3.24 -23.52 18.76
C PHE A 802 4.52 -22.72 18.53
N SER A 803 4.61 -21.55 19.13
CA SER A 803 5.88 -20.80 19.24
C SER A 803 6.12 -20.49 20.72
N GLY A 804 7.33 -20.74 21.17
CA GLY A 804 7.78 -20.50 22.54
C GLY A 804 9.06 -19.68 22.57
N LEU A 805 9.16 -18.73 23.48
CA LEU A 805 10.38 -17.93 23.74
C LEU A 805 10.67 -17.98 25.23
N PHE A 806 11.91 -18.22 25.58
CA PHE A 806 12.47 -17.99 26.92
C PHE A 806 13.72 -17.12 26.79
N GLN A 807 13.73 -15.98 27.46
CA GLN A 807 14.83 -15.01 27.42
C GLN A 807 15.23 -14.63 28.85
N TYR A 808 16.53 -14.61 29.09
CA TYR A 808 17.12 -14.05 30.28
C TYR A 808 18.00 -12.87 29.90
N GLU A 809 17.61 -11.67 30.36
CA GLU A 809 18.29 -10.40 30.10
C GLU A 809 18.95 -9.88 31.35
N GLN A 810 20.17 -9.35 31.19
CA GLN A 810 20.89 -8.56 32.19
C GLN A 810 21.28 -7.23 31.60
N TRP A 811 20.96 -6.16 32.30
CA TRP A 811 21.36 -4.83 31.87
C TRP A 811 21.87 -3.95 33.01
N ARG A 812 22.66 -2.95 32.68
CA ARG A 812 23.15 -1.89 33.56
C ARG A 812 23.26 -0.61 32.75
N PHE A 813 22.41 0.34 33.03
CA PHE A 813 22.49 1.73 32.59
C PHE A 813 22.63 2.61 33.82
N PRO A 814 23.80 3.26 34.08
CA PRO A 814 24.06 3.98 35.31
C PRO A 814 23.04 5.05 35.65
N VAL A 815 22.49 5.72 34.63
CA VAL A 815 21.43 6.74 34.83
C VAL A 815 20.14 6.17 35.46
N PHE A 816 19.81 4.90 35.19
CA PHE A 816 18.69 4.20 35.83
C PHE A 816 19.08 3.62 37.18
N SER A 817 20.17 2.88 37.20
CA SER A 817 20.61 2.16 38.39
C SER A 817 22.10 1.89 38.33
N SER A 818 22.80 2.14 39.45
CA SER A 818 24.22 1.78 39.60
C SER A 818 24.42 0.26 39.67
N SER A 819 23.41 -0.51 40.11
CA SER A 819 23.42 -1.96 40.16
C SER A 819 22.95 -2.60 38.86
N ARG A 820 23.43 -3.84 38.64
CA ARG A 820 22.94 -4.67 37.52
C ARG A 820 21.48 -5.07 37.77
N GLN A 821 20.68 -4.89 36.79
CA GLN A 821 19.26 -5.35 36.73
C GLN A 821 19.17 -6.61 35.89
N SER A 822 18.12 -7.38 36.09
CA SER A 822 17.80 -8.53 35.24
C SER A 822 16.30 -8.73 35.11
N ASN A 823 15.93 -9.32 34.00
CA ASN A 823 14.54 -9.77 33.77
C ASN A 823 14.53 -11.14 33.09
N VAL A 824 13.41 -11.80 33.22
CA VAL A 824 13.09 -13.04 32.52
C VAL A 824 11.81 -12.81 31.72
N THR A 825 11.85 -13.11 30.45
CA THR A 825 10.71 -13.08 29.54
C THR A 825 10.40 -14.49 29.08
N ALA A 826 9.17 -14.93 29.28
CA ALA A 826 8.66 -16.19 28.78
C ALA A 826 7.40 -15.95 27.94
N SER A 827 7.40 -16.39 26.70
CA SER A 827 6.28 -16.20 25.77
C SER A 827 5.84 -17.52 25.17
N VAL A 828 4.52 -17.68 25.02
CA VAL A 828 3.90 -18.80 24.34
C VAL A 828 2.84 -18.26 23.39
N GLN A 829 2.93 -18.65 22.12
CA GLN A 829 1.92 -18.35 21.10
C GLN A 829 1.36 -19.63 20.53
N LEU A 830 0.05 -19.69 20.41
CA LEU A 830 -0.66 -20.68 19.62
C LEU A 830 -1.27 -19.99 18.41
N THR A 831 -1.05 -20.58 17.24
CA THR A 831 -1.60 -20.07 15.99
C THR A 831 -2.38 -21.18 15.31
N PHE A 832 -3.65 -20.94 15.05
CA PHE A 832 -4.52 -21.84 14.30
C PHE A 832 -4.58 -21.35 12.84
N TYR A 833 -4.33 -22.24 11.90
CA TYR A 833 -4.41 -22.04 10.45
C TYR A 833 -5.70 -22.72 9.94
N PRO A 834 -6.79 -21.97 9.75
CA PRO A 834 -8.02 -22.56 9.21
C PRO A 834 -7.80 -22.94 7.74
N HIS A 835 -8.24 -24.15 7.35
CA HIS A 835 -8.25 -24.55 5.94
C HIS A 835 -9.45 -23.99 5.18
N TRP A 836 -9.97 -22.84 5.63
CA TRP A 836 -11.09 -22.19 4.98
C TRP A 836 -10.62 -21.31 3.85
N GLN A 837 -11.03 -21.67 2.63
CA GLN A 837 -10.83 -20.87 1.44
C GLN A 837 -12.14 -20.78 0.68
N ALA A 838 -12.64 -19.59 0.45
CA ALA A 838 -13.74 -19.39 -0.48
C ALA A 838 -13.16 -19.43 -1.91
N ARG A 839 -13.42 -20.51 -2.63
CA ARG A 839 -13.14 -20.62 -4.07
C ARG A 839 -14.47 -20.47 -4.82
N LYS A 840 -14.54 -19.60 -5.80
CA LYS A 840 -15.60 -19.56 -6.81
C LYS A 840 -15.03 -19.94 -8.16
#